data_ee02804e97d81bf4263f612ef1237fa9
#
_entry.id   ee02804e97d81bf4263f612ef1237fa9
#
_cell.length_a   1.000
_cell.length_b   1.000
_cell.length_c   1.000
_cell.angle_alpha   90.00
_cell.angle_beta   90.00
_cell.angle_gamma   90.00
#
_symmetry.space_group_name_H-M   'P 1'
#
loop_
_entity.id
_entity.type
_entity.pdbx_description
1 polymer ?
#
loop_
_entity_poly.entity_id
_entity_poly.type
_entity_poly.pdbx_seq_one_letter_code
_entity_poly.pdbx_strand_id
1 'polypeptide(L)'
;MAMNLTQKILSAHLLSGELIPGSEISIRIDQTLTQDSTGTMAYLQFEAMGVKRVKTKKSVAYIDHNTLQTGFENADDHYYIQTVTKKHGIYCSKPGNGICHQVQLERFGVPGYTLLGSDSHTPTGGGIGMLAIGAGGLDVAVAMGGGAYYLACPRVVGVRLHGKLSYGVAAKDIILEVLRRLTVKGGVGKVMEYIGDGVKTLSVPERATITNMGAELGATTSIFPSDEVTHAFLKAQQREQDFVPLSADPDAAYDEIFDIDLTALEPLVAKPHMPDIVETVKQCGPIKVDQVFIGSCTNSSYTDMMRVARILKGKTVHPDVSLVIGPGSKQVLTMLARNGALADMIAAGARILESACGPCIGMGQSPRTNAVSVRTNNRNFYGRSGTKSAGIYLVSCETAAVTALTGVLTDPRCLDIDLDIPMPETYTVNDNLVIPPVAPGEEDTVEVVRGPNIQPFPLGKPLADAISGKVLLKMEDNITTDHIAPSDAKLLPFRSNVPYLSDFCLTPVDATFPARAKKEGGGILVAGMNYGQGSSREHAALVPLYLGIRAVVAKSFARIHQANLINNGILPLTFQNEADYDRIAQGDTLSLPNVRETVESGSDTFVLHNDTKDEDYIVLMPLTARQQGCILYGGLLNYTRESAKAE
;
A
#
# COMPACT_ATOMS: atom_id res chain seq x y z
N MET A 1 -13.73 30.02 6.99
CA MET A 1 -12.31 29.95 7.38
C MET A 1 -11.49 29.66 6.14
N ALA A 2 -10.30 30.23 6.04
CA ALA A 2 -9.36 29.84 4.98
C ALA A 2 -8.94 28.39 5.18
N MET A 3 -8.93 27.62 4.09
CA MET A 3 -8.65 26.16 4.11
C MET A 3 -7.37 25.86 3.33
N ASN A 4 -6.55 24.97 3.87
CA ASN A 4 -5.49 24.36 3.08
C ASN A 4 -6.07 23.36 2.06
N LEU A 5 -5.26 22.89 1.12
CA LEU A 5 -5.69 22.00 0.04
C LEU A 5 -6.29 20.70 0.59
N THR A 6 -5.64 20.11 1.57
CA THR A 6 -6.08 18.87 2.23
C THR A 6 -7.46 19.03 2.85
N GLN A 7 -7.68 20.12 3.60
CA GLN A 7 -8.97 20.42 4.22
C GLN A 7 -10.08 20.62 3.18
N LYS A 8 -9.78 21.27 2.05
CA LYS A 8 -10.76 21.44 0.95
C LYS A 8 -11.22 20.09 0.41
N ILE A 9 -10.29 19.17 0.15
CA ILE A 9 -10.64 17.86 -0.38
C ILE A 9 -11.36 17.02 0.67
N LEU A 10 -10.87 16.99 1.91
CA LEU A 10 -11.54 16.26 2.99
C LEU A 10 -12.96 16.77 3.21
N SER A 11 -13.16 18.10 3.28
CA SER A 11 -14.48 18.70 3.46
C SER A 11 -15.47 18.35 2.35
N ALA A 12 -15.00 18.29 1.09
CA ALA A 12 -15.83 17.92 -0.07
C ALA A 12 -16.24 16.43 -0.09
N HIS A 13 -15.53 15.60 0.67
CA HIS A 13 -15.77 14.13 0.71
C HIS A 13 -16.22 13.63 2.07
N LEU A 14 -16.35 14.52 3.07
CA LEU A 14 -16.74 14.16 4.43
C LEU A 14 -18.16 13.60 4.47
N LEU A 15 -18.32 12.43 5.06
CA LEU A 15 -19.62 11.78 5.28
C LEU A 15 -20.04 11.86 6.75
N SER A 16 -19.08 11.74 7.68
CA SER A 16 -19.35 11.89 9.11
C SER A 16 -18.09 12.33 9.87
N GLY A 17 -18.27 12.85 11.07
CA GLY A 17 -17.20 13.38 11.93
C GLY A 17 -16.92 14.86 11.68
N GLU A 18 -15.92 15.38 12.33
CA GLU A 18 -15.46 16.77 12.22
C GLU A 18 -13.98 16.79 11.86
N LEU A 19 -13.55 17.79 11.07
CA LEU A 19 -12.15 17.94 10.66
C LEU A 19 -11.28 18.50 11.81
N ILE A 20 -11.28 17.77 12.92
CA ILE A 20 -10.45 18.03 14.10
C ILE A 20 -9.33 16.99 14.13
N PRO A 21 -8.05 17.38 14.14
CA PRO A 21 -6.95 16.43 14.15
C PRO A 21 -7.07 15.38 15.24
N GLY A 22 -6.97 14.09 14.85
CA GLY A 22 -7.08 12.95 15.74
C GLY A 22 -8.49 12.41 15.96
N SER A 23 -9.57 13.14 15.62
CA SER A 23 -10.95 12.62 15.66
C SER A 23 -11.18 11.61 14.51
N GLU A 24 -12.05 10.64 14.73
CA GLU A 24 -12.48 9.74 13.65
C GLU A 24 -13.37 10.50 12.66
N ILE A 25 -13.02 10.40 11.38
CA ILE A 25 -13.83 10.90 10.26
C ILE A 25 -14.09 9.77 9.27
N SER A 26 -15.16 9.90 8.51
CA SER A 26 -15.41 9.04 7.36
C SER A 26 -15.52 9.88 6.09
N ILE A 27 -14.92 9.37 5.01
CA ILE A 27 -14.90 10.04 3.71
C ILE A 27 -15.39 9.11 2.60
N ARG A 28 -15.99 9.72 1.58
CA ARG A 28 -16.32 9.05 0.32
C ARG A 28 -15.07 8.88 -0.51
N ILE A 29 -14.93 7.71 -1.17
CA ILE A 29 -13.85 7.40 -2.09
C ILE A 29 -14.35 7.50 -3.54
N ASP A 30 -13.69 8.31 -4.36
CA ASP A 30 -14.01 8.48 -5.77
C ASP A 30 -13.38 7.40 -6.65
N GLN A 31 -12.13 7.03 -6.36
CA GLN A 31 -11.38 6.05 -7.16
C GLN A 31 -10.73 4.99 -6.28
N THR A 32 -10.59 3.78 -6.83
CA THR A 32 -9.80 2.72 -6.19
C THR A 32 -8.74 2.17 -7.12
N LEU A 33 -7.62 1.74 -6.53
CA LEU A 33 -6.49 1.10 -7.17
C LEU A 33 -6.20 -0.23 -6.49
N THR A 34 -6.07 -1.30 -7.26
CA THR A 34 -5.52 -2.58 -6.78
C THR A 34 -4.38 -3.01 -7.69
N GLN A 35 -3.46 -3.79 -7.16
CA GLN A 35 -2.41 -4.46 -7.93
C GLN A 35 -2.48 -5.98 -7.70
N ASP A 36 -1.88 -6.78 -8.57
CA ASP A 36 -2.12 -8.23 -8.64
C ASP A 36 -1.63 -9.04 -7.43
N SER A 37 -0.72 -8.52 -6.61
CA SER A 37 -0.31 -9.23 -5.38
C SER A 37 -1.30 -9.08 -4.21
N THR A 38 -2.22 -8.12 -4.28
CA THR A 38 -3.26 -7.87 -3.27
C THR A 38 -4.68 -7.92 -3.83
N GLY A 39 -4.82 -7.76 -5.14
CA GLY A 39 -6.10 -7.59 -5.85
C GLY A 39 -6.97 -8.83 -5.80
N THR A 40 -6.42 -10.03 -5.97
CA THR A 40 -7.21 -11.28 -5.92
C THR A 40 -8.04 -11.35 -4.64
N MET A 41 -7.42 -11.09 -3.48
CA MET A 41 -8.12 -11.11 -2.21
C MET A 41 -9.15 -9.96 -2.10
N ALA A 42 -8.80 -8.74 -2.53
CA ALA A 42 -9.72 -7.61 -2.52
C ALA A 42 -10.97 -7.88 -3.38
N TYR A 43 -10.82 -8.56 -4.51
CA TYR A 43 -11.97 -8.93 -5.36
C TYR A 43 -12.80 -10.07 -4.79
N LEU A 44 -12.19 -11.05 -4.14
CA LEU A 44 -12.93 -12.09 -3.40
C LEU A 44 -13.76 -11.47 -2.27
N GLN A 45 -13.23 -10.45 -1.58
CA GLN A 45 -13.94 -9.69 -0.56
C GLN A 45 -15.10 -8.87 -1.17
N PHE A 46 -14.85 -8.23 -2.32
CA PHE A 46 -15.88 -7.50 -3.04
C PHE A 46 -17.02 -8.42 -3.50
N GLU A 47 -16.71 -9.57 -4.08
CA GLU A 47 -17.71 -10.57 -4.47
C GLU A 47 -18.52 -11.06 -3.27
N ALA A 48 -17.87 -11.26 -2.12
CA ALA A 48 -18.51 -11.71 -0.88
C ALA A 48 -19.55 -10.71 -0.35
N MET A 49 -19.44 -9.41 -0.67
CA MET A 49 -20.47 -8.42 -0.37
C MET A 49 -21.74 -8.58 -1.23
N GLY A 50 -21.68 -9.33 -2.34
CA GLY A 50 -22.83 -9.54 -3.24
C GLY A 50 -23.23 -8.30 -4.05
N VAL A 51 -22.35 -7.30 -4.15
CA VAL A 51 -22.58 -6.08 -4.96
C VAL A 51 -22.28 -6.39 -6.42
N LYS A 52 -23.24 -6.14 -7.32
CA LYS A 52 -23.10 -6.48 -8.74
C LYS A 52 -22.05 -5.62 -9.45
N ARG A 53 -21.92 -4.34 -9.09
CA ARG A 53 -21.03 -3.37 -9.74
C ARG A 53 -20.47 -2.37 -8.73
N VAL A 54 -19.22 -1.92 -8.95
CA VAL A 54 -18.61 -0.91 -8.09
C VAL A 54 -19.41 0.39 -8.10
N LYS A 55 -19.44 1.07 -6.95
CA LYS A 55 -20.14 2.34 -6.75
C LYS A 55 -19.22 3.56 -6.79
N THR A 56 -17.91 3.35 -6.89
CA THR A 56 -16.92 4.41 -7.09
C THR A 56 -17.03 5.03 -8.48
N LYS A 57 -16.57 6.27 -8.67
CA LYS A 57 -16.51 6.91 -9.99
C LYS A 57 -15.63 6.13 -10.96
N LYS A 58 -14.51 5.58 -10.46
CA LYS A 58 -13.60 4.73 -11.24
C LYS A 58 -12.80 3.80 -10.33
N SER A 59 -12.76 2.53 -10.67
CA SER A 59 -11.89 1.53 -10.06
C SER A 59 -11.00 0.93 -11.13
N VAL A 60 -9.71 0.74 -10.81
CA VAL A 60 -8.73 0.20 -11.75
C VAL A 60 -7.91 -0.90 -11.07
N ALA A 61 -7.83 -2.05 -11.73
CA ALA A 61 -6.94 -3.15 -11.39
C ALA A 61 -5.69 -3.11 -12.26
N TYR A 62 -4.54 -3.34 -11.66
CA TYR A 62 -3.25 -3.38 -12.35
C TYR A 62 -2.61 -4.74 -12.19
N ILE A 63 -1.99 -5.23 -13.25
CA ILE A 63 -1.18 -6.44 -13.22
C ILE A 63 0.26 -6.01 -13.51
N ASP A 64 1.02 -5.74 -12.44
CA ASP A 64 2.34 -5.13 -12.51
C ASP A 64 3.34 -5.64 -11.44
N HIS A 65 2.89 -6.44 -10.47
CA HIS A 65 3.75 -6.94 -9.40
C HIS A 65 4.32 -8.34 -9.69
N ASN A 66 3.52 -9.26 -10.22
CA ASN A 66 3.90 -10.65 -10.50
C ASN A 66 3.96 -10.94 -12.01
N THR A 67 4.35 -9.96 -12.82
CA THR A 67 4.51 -10.16 -14.27
C THR A 67 5.62 -11.15 -14.58
N LEU A 68 6.72 -11.15 -13.81
CA LEU A 68 7.69 -12.24 -13.79
C LEU A 68 7.12 -13.39 -12.94
N GLN A 69 6.37 -14.27 -13.60
CA GLN A 69 5.67 -15.38 -12.97
C GLN A 69 6.65 -16.46 -12.50
N THR A 70 6.50 -16.92 -11.26
CA THR A 70 7.28 -18.03 -10.69
C THR A 70 6.54 -19.36 -10.80
N GLY A 71 5.22 -19.34 -11.07
CA GLY A 71 4.35 -20.50 -11.24
C GLY A 71 3.06 -20.13 -11.96
N PHE A 72 2.24 -21.14 -12.26
CA PHE A 72 0.95 -20.97 -12.93
C PHE A 72 -0.10 -20.26 -12.05
N GLU A 73 0.09 -20.26 -10.73
CA GLU A 73 -0.80 -19.57 -9.78
C GLU A 73 -0.89 -18.07 -10.07
N ASN A 74 0.22 -17.46 -10.48
CA ASN A 74 0.22 -16.05 -10.89
C ASN A 74 -0.60 -15.84 -12.18
N ALA A 75 -0.54 -16.76 -13.12
CA ALA A 75 -1.33 -16.70 -14.35
C ALA A 75 -2.83 -16.86 -14.05
N ASP A 76 -3.19 -17.75 -13.13
CA ASP A 76 -4.57 -17.93 -12.68
C ASP A 76 -5.09 -16.66 -11.97
N ASP A 77 -4.30 -16.05 -11.09
CA ASP A 77 -4.62 -14.77 -10.47
C ASP A 77 -4.86 -13.67 -11.51
N HIS A 78 -3.98 -13.54 -12.50
CA HIS A 78 -4.12 -12.54 -13.57
C HIS A 78 -5.39 -12.75 -14.39
N TYR A 79 -5.73 -14.01 -14.70
CA TYR A 79 -6.94 -14.29 -15.48
C TYR A 79 -8.22 -14.09 -14.66
N TYR A 80 -8.21 -14.48 -13.38
CA TYR A 80 -9.29 -14.16 -12.44
C TYR A 80 -9.52 -12.66 -12.37
N ILE A 81 -8.45 -11.86 -12.13
CA ILE A 81 -8.53 -10.39 -12.07
C ILE A 81 -9.15 -9.83 -13.36
N GLN A 82 -8.73 -10.30 -14.55
CA GLN A 82 -9.29 -9.83 -15.82
C GLN A 82 -10.79 -10.12 -15.95
N THR A 83 -11.24 -11.28 -15.51
CA THR A 83 -12.66 -11.68 -15.63
C THR A 83 -13.55 -11.03 -14.57
N VAL A 84 -13.11 -10.97 -13.32
CA VAL A 84 -13.88 -10.36 -12.22
C VAL A 84 -14.02 -8.85 -12.41
N THR A 85 -12.94 -8.18 -12.84
CA THR A 85 -12.96 -6.73 -13.09
C THR A 85 -13.89 -6.37 -14.25
N LYS A 86 -13.81 -7.14 -15.35
CA LYS A 86 -14.70 -6.96 -16.51
C LYS A 86 -16.16 -7.06 -16.11
N LYS A 87 -16.51 -8.01 -15.23
CA LYS A 87 -17.87 -8.21 -14.72
C LYS A 87 -18.35 -7.05 -13.87
N HIS A 88 -17.53 -6.59 -12.93
CA HIS A 88 -17.98 -5.72 -11.85
C HIS A 88 -17.77 -4.22 -12.08
N GLY A 89 -17.49 -3.78 -13.30
CA GLY A 89 -17.40 -2.35 -13.63
C GLY A 89 -16.02 -1.75 -13.37
N ILE A 90 -14.96 -2.56 -13.35
CA ILE A 90 -13.60 -2.17 -13.04
C ILE A 90 -12.73 -2.25 -14.30
N TYR A 91 -11.91 -1.22 -14.55
CA TYR A 91 -10.91 -1.26 -15.61
C TYR A 91 -9.76 -2.19 -15.22
N CYS A 92 -9.21 -2.94 -16.18
CA CYS A 92 -8.06 -3.81 -15.95
C CYS A 92 -6.88 -3.40 -16.83
N SER A 93 -5.79 -2.98 -16.19
CA SER A 93 -4.50 -2.73 -16.84
C SER A 93 -3.71 -4.03 -16.89
N LYS A 94 -3.53 -4.57 -18.12
CA LYS A 94 -2.89 -5.88 -18.36
C LYS A 94 -1.38 -5.84 -18.10
N PRO A 95 -0.75 -7.03 -17.92
CA PRO A 95 0.71 -7.14 -17.89
C PRO A 95 1.35 -6.42 -19.08
N GLY A 96 2.45 -5.71 -18.83
CA GLY A 96 3.17 -4.94 -19.85
C GLY A 96 2.63 -3.52 -20.09
N ASN A 97 1.49 -3.12 -19.51
CA ASN A 97 1.01 -1.75 -19.62
C ASN A 97 1.82 -0.77 -18.75
N GLY A 98 2.26 -1.22 -17.59
CA GLY A 98 3.15 -0.44 -16.73
C GLY A 98 2.84 -0.57 -15.25
N ILE A 99 3.69 0.08 -14.47
CA ILE A 99 3.58 0.17 -13.02
C ILE A 99 2.30 0.94 -12.64
N CYS A 100 1.51 0.38 -11.73
CA CYS A 100 0.19 0.90 -11.34
C CYS A 100 0.18 2.41 -11.09
N HIS A 101 1.13 2.93 -10.33
CA HIS A 101 1.17 4.36 -9.98
C HIS A 101 1.54 5.26 -11.16
N GLN A 102 2.39 4.79 -12.07
CA GLN A 102 2.73 5.52 -13.29
C GLN A 102 1.53 5.57 -14.25
N VAL A 103 0.89 4.43 -14.50
CA VAL A 103 -0.29 4.35 -15.36
C VAL A 103 -1.49 5.11 -14.75
N GLN A 104 -1.63 5.10 -13.40
CA GLN A 104 -2.66 5.88 -12.72
C GLN A 104 -2.49 7.38 -12.96
N LEU A 105 -1.28 7.91 -12.88
CA LEU A 105 -0.98 9.32 -13.20
C LEU A 105 -1.25 9.63 -14.67
N GLU A 106 -0.77 8.78 -15.57
CA GLU A 106 -0.88 8.95 -17.00
C GLU A 106 -2.33 8.93 -17.49
N ARG A 107 -3.19 8.02 -16.94
CA ARG A 107 -4.48 7.68 -17.56
C ARG A 107 -5.72 7.91 -16.70
N PHE A 108 -5.64 7.93 -15.37
CA PHE A 108 -6.84 7.83 -14.54
C PHE A 108 -6.94 8.87 -13.42
N GLY A 109 -5.80 9.36 -12.91
CA GLY A 109 -5.80 10.31 -11.79
C GLY A 109 -6.50 11.63 -12.15
N VAL A 110 -7.35 12.14 -11.25
CA VAL A 110 -8.09 13.41 -11.41
C VAL A 110 -7.83 14.29 -10.19
N PRO A 111 -7.35 15.53 -10.36
CA PRO A 111 -7.14 16.45 -9.25
C PRO A 111 -8.40 16.63 -8.39
N GLY A 112 -8.21 16.70 -7.07
CA GLY A 112 -9.30 16.88 -6.12
C GLY A 112 -10.10 15.62 -5.79
N TYR A 113 -9.85 14.50 -6.48
CA TYR A 113 -10.50 13.23 -6.16
C TYR A 113 -9.78 12.52 -5.03
N THR A 114 -10.54 11.70 -4.27
CA THR A 114 -9.99 10.74 -3.33
C THR A 114 -9.65 9.44 -4.04
N LEU A 115 -8.47 8.88 -3.76
CA LEU A 115 -8.01 7.58 -4.28
C LEU A 115 -7.64 6.67 -3.11
N LEU A 116 -8.24 5.49 -3.03
CA LEU A 116 -7.87 4.46 -2.06
C LEU A 116 -7.23 3.27 -2.79
N GLY A 117 -6.00 2.91 -2.42
CA GLY A 117 -5.28 1.84 -3.10
C GLY A 117 -4.79 0.75 -2.16
N SER A 118 -4.85 -0.50 -2.62
CA SER A 118 -4.28 -1.64 -1.89
C SER A 118 -2.76 -1.76 -2.05
N ASP A 119 -2.11 -0.64 -2.34
CA ASP A 119 -0.67 -0.48 -2.41
C ASP A 119 -0.20 0.71 -1.55
N SER A 120 0.92 0.53 -0.84
CA SER A 120 1.47 1.53 0.08
C SER A 120 1.94 2.82 -0.61
N HIS A 121 2.23 2.79 -1.92
CA HIS A 121 2.67 3.96 -2.70
C HIS A 121 1.53 4.63 -3.48
N THR A 122 0.27 4.33 -3.17
CA THR A 122 -0.90 5.06 -3.67
C THR A 122 -0.77 6.59 -3.52
N PRO A 123 -0.09 7.14 -2.46
CA PRO A 123 0.17 8.58 -2.34
C PRO A 123 0.86 9.23 -3.54
N THR A 124 1.44 8.46 -4.48
CA THR A 124 1.94 8.96 -5.76
C THR A 124 0.92 9.83 -6.50
N GLY A 125 -0.39 9.52 -6.39
CA GLY A 125 -1.48 10.34 -6.95
C GLY A 125 -1.55 11.77 -6.44
N GLY A 126 -0.93 12.05 -5.28
CA GLY A 126 -0.82 13.40 -4.75
C GLY A 126 0.02 14.36 -5.60
N GLY A 127 0.86 13.81 -6.50
CA GLY A 127 1.64 14.61 -7.45
C GLY A 127 0.81 15.39 -8.48
N ILE A 128 -0.45 14.99 -8.71
CA ILE A 128 -1.42 15.75 -9.53
C ILE A 128 -2.56 16.37 -8.71
N GLY A 129 -2.45 16.37 -7.37
CA GLY A 129 -3.47 16.98 -6.52
C GLY A 129 -4.63 16.05 -6.13
N MET A 130 -4.43 14.73 -6.10
CA MET A 130 -5.38 13.78 -5.50
C MET A 130 -5.11 13.61 -4.00
N LEU A 131 -6.16 13.38 -3.21
CA LEU A 131 -6.01 12.84 -1.86
C LEU A 131 -5.92 11.30 -1.96
N ALA A 132 -4.71 10.80 -2.14
CA ALA A 132 -4.44 9.41 -2.46
C ALA A 132 -3.84 8.68 -1.26
N ILE A 133 -4.50 7.62 -0.78
CA ILE A 133 -4.17 6.93 0.47
C ILE A 133 -3.97 5.43 0.20
N GLY A 134 -2.88 4.86 0.73
CA GLY A 134 -2.68 3.41 0.76
C GLY A 134 -3.43 2.77 1.92
N ALA A 135 -4.17 1.68 1.64
CA ALA A 135 -5.01 0.98 2.62
C ALA A 135 -4.94 -0.55 2.44
N GLY A 136 -5.61 -1.29 3.31
CA GLY A 136 -5.78 -2.72 3.18
C GLY A 136 -6.74 -3.10 2.05
N GLY A 137 -6.61 -4.34 1.52
CA GLY A 137 -7.51 -4.84 0.47
C GLY A 137 -8.98 -4.82 0.89
N LEU A 138 -9.25 -5.09 2.16
CA LEU A 138 -10.61 -5.03 2.73
C LEU A 138 -11.23 -3.63 2.64
N ASP A 139 -10.48 -2.59 3.02
CA ASP A 139 -10.96 -1.20 2.96
C ASP A 139 -11.23 -0.78 1.50
N VAL A 140 -10.36 -1.22 0.57
CA VAL A 140 -10.55 -0.98 -0.86
C VAL A 140 -11.78 -1.70 -1.38
N ALA A 141 -12.03 -2.96 -0.97
CA ALA A 141 -13.23 -3.70 -1.33
C ALA A 141 -14.50 -3.00 -0.81
N VAL A 142 -14.49 -2.55 0.44
CA VAL A 142 -15.60 -1.79 1.07
C VAL A 142 -15.87 -0.50 0.30
N ALA A 143 -14.82 0.27 -0.04
CA ALA A 143 -14.96 1.49 -0.84
C ALA A 143 -15.51 1.22 -2.24
N MET A 144 -15.07 0.15 -2.91
CA MET A 144 -15.66 -0.30 -4.19
C MET A 144 -17.16 -0.60 -4.06
N GLY A 145 -17.59 -1.17 -2.93
CA GLY A 145 -18.99 -1.43 -2.62
C GLY A 145 -19.81 -0.18 -2.27
N GLY A 146 -19.18 0.98 -2.17
CA GLY A 146 -19.82 2.25 -1.79
C GLY A 146 -19.77 2.56 -0.30
N GLY A 147 -19.09 1.74 0.50
CA GLY A 147 -18.88 2.02 1.92
C GLY A 147 -17.87 3.17 2.14
N ALA A 148 -18.03 3.88 3.26
CA ALA A 148 -17.15 4.95 3.66
C ALA A 148 -15.75 4.43 4.07
N TYR A 149 -14.73 5.23 3.83
CA TYR A 149 -13.40 5.00 4.38
C TYR A 149 -13.23 5.80 5.68
N TYR A 150 -12.86 5.10 6.74
CA TYR A 150 -12.70 5.66 8.08
C TYR A 150 -11.22 5.87 8.39
N LEU A 151 -10.88 7.05 8.90
CA LEU A 151 -9.53 7.38 9.33
C LEU A 151 -9.55 8.40 10.48
N ALA A 152 -8.47 8.45 11.25
CA ALA A 152 -8.25 9.59 12.15
C ALA A 152 -7.95 10.83 11.29
N CYS A 153 -8.65 11.94 11.54
CA CYS A 153 -8.42 13.20 10.86
C CYS A 153 -6.94 13.59 10.99
N PRO A 154 -6.19 13.70 9.88
CA PRO A 154 -4.76 13.96 9.92
C PRO A 154 -4.48 15.43 10.25
N ARG A 155 -3.33 15.70 10.88
CA ARG A 155 -2.71 17.03 10.89
C ARG A 155 -2.18 17.35 9.50
N VAL A 156 -2.10 18.63 9.16
CA VAL A 156 -1.56 19.08 7.87
C VAL A 156 -0.25 19.84 8.08
N VAL A 157 0.81 19.31 7.50
CA VAL A 157 2.15 19.90 7.56
C VAL A 157 2.45 20.59 6.22
N GLY A 158 2.70 21.89 6.25
CA GLY A 158 3.15 22.65 5.09
C GLY A 158 4.66 22.45 4.87
N VAL A 159 5.02 21.78 3.79
CA VAL A 159 6.42 21.70 3.33
C VAL A 159 6.64 22.81 2.32
N ARG A 160 7.29 23.92 2.76
CA ARG A 160 7.46 25.09 1.92
C ARG A 160 8.76 25.00 1.13
N LEU A 161 8.63 24.93 -0.19
CA LEU A 161 9.74 24.86 -1.13
C LEU A 161 10.06 26.27 -1.64
N HIS A 162 11.34 26.66 -1.58
CA HIS A 162 11.82 27.94 -2.08
C HIS A 162 12.82 27.73 -3.21
N GLY A 163 12.77 28.59 -4.23
CA GLY A 163 13.73 28.62 -5.31
C GLY A 163 13.58 27.46 -6.31
N LYS A 164 14.68 27.04 -6.90
CA LYS A 164 14.77 26.03 -7.97
C LYS A 164 15.92 25.07 -7.72
N LEU A 165 15.78 23.79 -8.09
CA LEU A 165 16.84 22.81 -8.00
C LEU A 165 18.07 23.22 -8.83
N SER A 166 19.25 23.03 -8.23
CA SER A 166 20.53 23.26 -8.88
C SER A 166 20.88 22.12 -9.83
N TYR A 167 21.86 22.34 -10.71
CA TYR A 167 22.34 21.32 -11.64
C TYR A 167 22.75 20.03 -10.93
N GLY A 168 22.28 18.89 -11.45
CA GLY A 168 22.56 17.55 -10.90
C GLY A 168 21.79 17.19 -9.63
N VAL A 169 20.93 18.08 -9.13
CA VAL A 169 20.02 17.82 -8.01
C VAL A 169 18.63 17.49 -8.56
N ALA A 170 17.97 16.49 -7.99
CA ALA A 170 16.70 15.96 -8.47
C ALA A 170 15.58 16.04 -7.40
N ALA A 171 14.34 15.87 -7.82
CA ALA A 171 13.20 15.78 -6.90
C ALA A 171 13.34 14.68 -5.83
N LYS A 172 14.08 13.62 -6.14
CA LYS A 172 14.46 12.58 -5.18
C LYS A 172 15.22 13.14 -3.99
N ASP A 173 16.11 14.12 -4.22
CA ASP A 173 16.89 14.73 -3.15
C ASP A 173 16.01 15.57 -2.22
N ILE A 174 14.91 16.16 -2.72
CA ILE A 174 13.92 16.86 -1.87
C ILE A 174 13.33 15.90 -0.85
N ILE A 175 12.79 14.78 -1.28
CA ILE A 175 12.14 13.82 -0.36
C ILE A 175 13.15 13.11 0.54
N LEU A 176 14.39 12.87 0.09
CA LEU A 176 15.46 12.38 0.94
C LEU A 176 15.80 13.40 2.04
N GLU A 177 15.82 14.70 1.73
CA GLU A 177 16.00 15.76 2.74
C GLU A 177 14.85 15.79 3.75
N VAL A 178 13.60 15.62 3.30
CA VAL A 178 12.44 15.51 4.20
C VAL A 178 12.59 14.29 5.13
N LEU A 179 12.97 13.13 4.59
CA LEU A 179 13.23 11.91 5.36
C LEU A 179 14.38 12.10 6.36
N ARG A 180 15.46 12.80 5.96
CA ARG A 180 16.59 13.10 6.84
C ARG A 180 16.17 13.94 8.06
N ARG A 181 15.24 14.91 7.86
CA ARG A 181 14.78 15.80 8.93
C ARG A 181 13.70 15.17 9.81
N LEU A 182 12.73 14.46 9.21
CA LEU A 182 11.53 13.98 9.91
C LEU A 182 11.61 12.50 10.30
N THR A 183 12.53 11.73 9.71
CA THR A 183 12.66 10.28 9.84
C THR A 183 11.44 9.50 9.32
N VAL A 184 11.49 8.17 9.38
CA VAL A 184 10.41 7.27 8.93
C VAL A 184 9.14 7.31 9.81
N LYS A 185 9.12 8.07 10.89
CA LYS A 185 7.98 8.21 11.81
C LYS A 185 7.39 9.62 11.85
N GLY A 186 8.07 10.60 11.25
CA GLY A 186 7.69 12.01 11.39
C GLY A 186 6.38 12.39 10.70
N GLY A 187 5.91 11.57 9.76
CA GLY A 187 4.65 11.78 9.04
C GLY A 187 3.44 11.02 9.61
N VAL A 188 3.60 10.22 10.65
CA VAL A 188 2.49 9.42 11.21
C VAL A 188 1.34 10.32 11.69
N GLY A 189 0.13 10.05 11.17
CA GLY A 189 -1.06 10.85 11.44
C GLY A 189 -1.06 12.23 10.78
N LYS A 190 -0.20 12.44 9.77
CA LYS A 190 -0.05 13.72 9.07
C LYS A 190 -0.26 13.57 7.56
N VAL A 191 -0.64 14.67 6.92
CA VAL A 191 -0.58 14.88 5.47
C VAL A 191 0.51 15.90 5.21
N MET A 192 1.41 15.59 4.27
CA MET A 192 2.47 16.51 3.83
C MET A 192 1.96 17.31 2.63
N GLU A 193 1.63 18.57 2.82
CA GLU A 193 1.16 19.46 1.75
C GLU A 193 2.30 20.36 1.29
N TYR A 194 2.68 20.25 0.02
CA TYR A 194 3.79 20.99 -0.57
C TYR A 194 3.32 22.35 -1.07
N ILE A 195 3.97 23.41 -0.59
CA ILE A 195 3.63 24.81 -0.82
C ILE A 195 4.88 25.63 -1.19
N GLY A 196 4.69 26.90 -1.52
CA GLY A 196 5.79 27.83 -1.85
C GLY A 196 6.03 27.96 -3.36
N ASP A 197 6.93 28.88 -3.71
CA ASP A 197 7.26 29.22 -5.10
C ASP A 197 8.01 28.10 -5.82
N GLY A 198 8.80 27.33 -5.09
CA GLY A 198 9.54 26.18 -5.61
C GLY A 198 8.65 25.06 -6.19
N VAL A 199 7.38 24.96 -5.73
CA VAL A 199 6.42 23.98 -6.26
C VAL A 199 6.20 24.12 -7.76
N LYS A 200 6.17 25.35 -8.28
CA LYS A 200 5.95 25.66 -9.71
C LYS A 200 7.12 25.25 -10.60
N THR A 201 8.29 25.01 -10.01
CA THR A 201 9.50 24.60 -10.75
C THR A 201 9.58 23.10 -10.97
N LEU A 202 8.68 22.31 -10.33
CA LEU A 202 8.65 20.85 -10.38
C LEU A 202 7.55 20.36 -11.32
N SER A 203 7.90 19.52 -12.27
CA SER A 203 6.96 18.81 -13.15
C SER A 203 6.11 17.80 -12.36
N VAL A 204 4.97 17.36 -12.92
CA VAL A 204 4.11 16.36 -12.28
C VAL A 204 4.86 15.05 -11.95
N PRO A 205 5.70 14.46 -12.83
CA PRO A 205 6.50 13.30 -12.46
C PRO A 205 7.44 13.54 -11.27
N GLU A 206 8.05 14.73 -11.18
CA GLU A 206 8.92 15.10 -10.05
C GLU A 206 8.12 15.26 -8.75
N ARG A 207 6.93 15.87 -8.79
CA ARG A 207 6.00 15.90 -7.66
C ARG A 207 5.57 14.50 -7.23
N ALA A 208 5.32 13.62 -8.20
CA ALA A 208 4.95 12.22 -7.97
C ALA A 208 6.07 11.42 -7.29
N THR A 209 7.35 11.66 -7.64
CA THR A 209 8.50 11.08 -6.93
C THR A 209 8.48 11.46 -5.44
N ILE A 210 8.18 12.72 -5.13
CA ILE A 210 8.14 13.23 -3.76
C ILE A 210 6.98 12.61 -2.99
N THR A 211 5.78 12.62 -3.55
CA THR A 211 4.59 12.05 -2.88
C THR A 211 4.65 10.53 -2.74
N ASN A 212 5.27 9.83 -3.71
CA ASN A 212 5.54 8.40 -3.63
C ASN A 212 6.36 8.06 -2.38
N MET A 213 7.50 8.71 -2.19
CA MET A 213 8.35 8.46 -1.03
C MET A 213 7.84 9.11 0.26
N GLY A 214 6.84 9.97 0.20
CA GLY A 214 6.11 10.44 1.37
C GLY A 214 5.50 9.30 2.20
N ALA A 215 5.20 8.16 1.58
CA ALA A 215 4.79 6.94 2.27
C ALA A 215 5.86 6.43 3.26
N GLU A 216 7.14 6.65 2.97
CA GLU A 216 8.25 6.22 3.83
C GLU A 216 8.40 7.07 5.10
N LEU A 217 7.77 8.25 5.17
CA LEU A 217 7.64 9.05 6.39
C LEU A 217 6.61 8.45 7.37
N GLY A 218 5.84 7.43 6.97
CA GLY A 218 4.65 6.98 7.68
C GLY A 218 3.46 7.94 7.54
N ALA A 219 3.51 8.89 6.60
CA ALA A 219 2.44 9.85 6.36
C ALA A 219 1.16 9.18 5.85
N THR A 220 0.01 9.75 6.21
CA THR A 220 -1.30 9.33 5.65
C THR A 220 -1.29 9.50 4.14
N THR A 221 -0.82 10.65 3.67
CA THR A 221 -0.55 10.94 2.26
C THR A 221 0.35 12.17 2.13
N SER A 222 0.71 12.50 0.88
CA SER A 222 1.40 13.72 0.49
C SER A 222 0.68 14.33 -0.70
N ILE A 223 0.64 15.66 -0.83
CA ILE A 223 -0.15 16.30 -1.88
C ILE A 223 0.51 17.59 -2.39
N PHE A 224 0.39 17.82 -3.70
CA PHE A 224 0.73 19.06 -4.39
C PHE A 224 -0.53 19.75 -4.91
N PRO A 225 -0.51 21.09 -5.12
CA PRO A 225 -1.61 21.78 -5.77
C PRO A 225 -1.78 21.33 -7.23
N SER A 226 -3.01 21.44 -7.74
CA SER A 226 -3.31 21.33 -9.17
C SER A 226 -3.27 22.72 -9.80
N ASP A 227 -2.17 23.03 -10.44
CA ASP A 227 -1.84 24.33 -11.04
C ASP A 227 -1.60 24.21 -12.55
N GLU A 228 -1.01 25.24 -13.16
CA GLU A 228 -0.68 25.25 -14.60
C GLU A 228 0.26 24.13 -15.01
N VAL A 229 1.14 23.66 -14.10
CA VAL A 229 2.02 22.49 -14.38
C VAL A 229 1.20 21.22 -14.50
N THR A 230 0.21 21.05 -13.62
CA THR A 230 -0.74 19.94 -13.70
C THR A 230 -1.61 20.03 -14.95
N HIS A 231 -2.09 21.24 -15.30
CA HIS A 231 -2.85 21.46 -16.54
C HIS A 231 -2.05 21.07 -17.78
N ALA A 232 -0.82 21.55 -17.88
CA ALA A 232 0.06 21.24 -19.01
C ALA A 232 0.33 19.73 -19.12
N PHE A 233 0.55 19.03 -17.99
CA PHE A 233 0.74 17.57 -17.96
C PHE A 233 -0.51 16.83 -18.45
N LEU A 234 -1.68 17.16 -17.92
CA LEU A 234 -2.95 16.51 -18.32
C LEU A 234 -3.27 16.77 -19.78
N LYS A 235 -3.01 17.99 -20.29
CA LYS A 235 -3.15 18.33 -21.69
C LYS A 235 -2.22 17.48 -22.58
N ALA A 236 -0.95 17.37 -22.21
CA ALA A 236 0.02 16.53 -22.92
C ALA A 236 -0.38 15.04 -22.92
N GLN A 237 -1.03 14.57 -21.85
CA GLN A 237 -1.61 13.23 -21.72
C GLN A 237 -2.95 13.06 -22.45
N GLN A 238 -3.42 14.08 -23.19
CA GLN A 238 -4.73 14.12 -23.87
C GLN A 238 -5.91 13.98 -22.91
N ARG A 239 -5.78 14.59 -21.71
CA ARG A 239 -6.73 14.54 -20.61
C ARG A 239 -7.01 15.94 -20.03
N GLU A 240 -6.98 16.96 -20.88
CA GLU A 240 -7.20 18.35 -20.45
C GLU A 240 -8.55 18.55 -19.74
N GLN A 241 -9.57 17.76 -20.13
CA GLN A 241 -10.90 17.78 -19.53
C GLN A 241 -10.93 17.32 -18.05
N ASP A 242 -9.89 16.62 -17.58
CA ASP A 242 -9.78 16.15 -16.20
C ASP A 242 -9.11 17.20 -15.29
N PHE A 243 -8.65 18.31 -15.86
CA PHE A 243 -8.02 19.37 -15.08
C PHE A 243 -9.02 20.11 -14.20
N VAL A 244 -8.70 20.20 -12.91
CA VAL A 244 -9.40 21.01 -11.92
C VAL A 244 -8.37 21.85 -11.19
N PRO A 245 -8.40 23.20 -11.30
CA PRO A 245 -7.50 24.04 -10.55
C PRO A 245 -7.82 23.95 -9.05
N LEU A 246 -6.82 23.64 -8.24
CA LEU A 246 -7.02 23.43 -6.81
C LEU A 246 -5.75 23.77 -6.03
N SER A 247 -5.87 24.67 -5.07
CA SER A 247 -4.78 25.13 -4.19
C SER A 247 -5.32 25.51 -2.82
N ALA A 248 -4.43 25.67 -1.84
CA ALA A 248 -4.77 26.26 -0.57
C ALA A 248 -5.27 27.71 -0.73
N ASP A 249 -6.09 28.18 0.21
CA ASP A 249 -6.41 29.61 0.30
C ASP A 249 -5.16 30.41 0.69
N PRO A 250 -5.05 31.69 0.32
CA PRO A 250 -3.86 32.49 0.62
C PRO A 250 -3.48 32.53 2.10
N ASP A 251 -4.48 32.58 2.98
CA ASP A 251 -4.32 32.65 4.44
C ASP A 251 -4.56 31.30 5.13
N ALA A 252 -4.36 30.21 4.42
CA ALA A 252 -4.55 28.87 4.98
C ALA A 252 -3.58 28.58 6.12
N ALA A 253 -4.10 28.04 7.21
CA ALA A 253 -3.31 27.61 8.35
C ALA A 253 -2.84 26.15 8.19
N TYR A 254 -1.66 25.86 8.74
CA TYR A 254 -1.06 24.54 8.83
C TYR A 254 -0.71 24.24 10.29
N ASP A 255 -0.78 22.97 10.68
CA ASP A 255 -0.38 22.57 12.04
C ASP A 255 1.12 22.74 12.29
N GLU A 256 1.92 22.53 11.25
CA GLU A 256 3.37 22.73 11.24
C GLU A 256 3.79 23.22 9.85
N ILE A 257 4.84 24.04 9.78
CA ILE A 257 5.49 24.43 8.51
C ILE A 257 6.99 24.26 8.67
N PHE A 258 7.64 23.68 7.67
CA PHE A 258 9.10 23.73 7.56
C PHE A 258 9.54 24.04 6.13
N ASP A 259 10.66 24.75 6.05
CA ASP A 259 11.17 25.30 4.81
C ASP A 259 12.30 24.43 4.23
N ILE A 260 12.32 24.31 2.91
CA ILE A 260 13.41 23.70 2.14
C ILE A 260 13.82 24.69 1.05
N ASP A 261 15.07 25.13 1.10
CA ASP A 261 15.70 25.89 0.04
C ASP A 261 16.24 24.93 -1.02
N LEU A 262 15.57 24.87 -2.18
CA LEU A 262 15.96 24.01 -3.30
C LEU A 262 17.31 24.39 -3.89
N THR A 263 17.75 25.65 -3.75
CA THR A 263 19.03 26.12 -4.30
C THR A 263 20.22 25.64 -3.47
N ALA A 264 19.99 25.33 -2.19
CA ALA A 264 21.00 24.86 -1.25
C ALA A 264 21.11 23.32 -1.20
N LEU A 265 20.16 22.60 -1.83
CA LEU A 265 20.23 21.14 -1.85
C LEU A 265 21.41 20.64 -2.66
N GLU A 266 21.97 19.53 -2.19
CA GLU A 266 22.99 18.76 -2.88
C GLU A 266 22.46 17.35 -3.23
N PRO A 267 23.08 16.60 -4.15
CA PRO A 267 22.75 15.20 -4.39
C PRO A 267 22.88 14.38 -3.11
N LEU A 268 21.81 13.67 -2.76
CA LEU A 268 21.69 12.90 -1.52
C LEU A 268 21.68 11.38 -1.79
N VAL A 269 22.04 10.63 -0.76
CA VAL A 269 22.00 9.17 -0.75
C VAL A 269 21.44 8.67 0.57
N ALA A 270 20.44 7.79 0.52
CA ALA A 270 20.00 7.04 1.67
C ALA A 270 20.82 5.74 1.78
N LYS A 271 21.48 5.57 2.92
CA LYS A 271 22.35 4.42 3.20
C LYS A 271 21.55 3.20 3.66
N PRO A 272 22.08 1.97 3.53
CA PRO A 272 21.47 0.77 4.12
C PRO A 272 21.32 0.91 5.65
N HIS A 273 20.22 0.47 6.28
CA HIS A 273 19.07 -0.26 5.70
C HIS A 273 17.78 0.51 6.01
N MET A 274 17.82 1.84 5.97
CA MET A 274 16.70 2.71 6.25
C MET A 274 16.70 3.91 5.28
N PRO A 275 15.54 4.35 4.78
CA PRO A 275 15.48 5.45 3.80
C PRO A 275 15.73 6.83 4.41
N ASP A 276 15.79 6.95 5.74
CA ASP A 276 16.06 8.19 6.48
C ASP A 276 17.52 8.32 6.97
N ILE A 277 18.38 7.31 6.74
CA ILE A 277 19.82 7.43 6.98
C ILE A 277 20.46 8.12 5.77
N VAL A 278 20.30 9.43 5.69
CA VAL A 278 20.65 10.22 4.49
C VAL A 278 21.88 11.09 4.73
N GLU A 279 22.77 11.09 3.74
CA GLU A 279 23.95 11.98 3.65
C GLU A 279 24.04 12.56 2.23
N THR A 280 24.91 13.58 2.04
CA THR A 280 25.27 13.97 0.67
C THR A 280 26.13 12.89 0.02
N VAL A 281 25.99 12.72 -1.29
CA VAL A 281 26.83 11.77 -2.05
C VAL A 281 28.32 12.04 -1.81
N LYS A 282 28.69 13.30 -1.70
CA LYS A 282 30.06 13.74 -1.41
C LYS A 282 30.56 13.30 -0.03
N GLN A 283 29.70 13.40 1.01
CA GLN A 283 30.05 12.99 2.38
C GLN A 283 30.12 11.47 2.52
N CYS A 284 29.25 10.74 1.81
CA CYS A 284 29.26 9.29 1.80
C CYS A 284 30.57 8.72 1.22
N GLY A 285 31.21 9.46 0.32
CA GLY A 285 32.50 9.09 -0.29
C GLY A 285 32.39 8.02 -1.38
N PRO A 286 33.54 7.65 -1.97
CA PRO A 286 33.57 6.67 -3.05
C PRO A 286 33.33 5.26 -2.52
N ILE A 287 32.14 4.70 -2.81
CA ILE A 287 31.76 3.32 -2.49
C ILE A 287 31.77 2.53 -3.79
N LYS A 288 32.51 1.41 -3.84
CA LYS A 288 32.50 0.50 -5.00
C LYS A 288 31.11 -0.12 -5.14
N VAL A 289 30.57 -0.13 -6.36
CA VAL A 289 29.20 -0.56 -6.66
C VAL A 289 29.22 -1.79 -7.58
N ASP A 290 28.46 -2.81 -7.23
CA ASP A 290 28.33 -4.05 -8.00
C ASP A 290 27.12 -4.03 -8.94
N GLN A 291 26.05 -3.30 -8.56
CA GLN A 291 24.79 -3.30 -9.27
C GLN A 291 24.13 -1.93 -9.22
N VAL A 292 23.55 -1.51 -10.33
CA VAL A 292 22.69 -0.33 -10.41
C VAL A 292 21.33 -0.72 -10.99
N PHE A 293 20.23 -0.32 -10.31
CA PHE A 293 18.89 -0.41 -10.83
C PHE A 293 18.23 0.97 -10.91
N ILE A 294 17.81 1.35 -12.12
CA ILE A 294 17.10 2.60 -12.41
C ILE A 294 15.69 2.27 -12.85
N GLY A 295 14.69 2.77 -12.14
CA GLY A 295 13.29 2.46 -12.41
C GLY A 295 12.43 2.56 -11.16
N SER A 296 11.48 1.66 -11.02
CA SER A 296 10.44 1.60 -10.00
C SER A 296 9.35 2.67 -10.14
N CYS A 297 8.29 2.58 -9.32
CA CYS A 297 7.23 3.60 -9.33
C CYS A 297 7.73 4.99 -8.94
N THR A 298 8.90 5.09 -8.31
CA THR A 298 9.47 6.35 -7.84
C THR A 298 10.13 7.14 -8.96
N ASN A 299 10.97 6.50 -9.77
CA ASN A 299 11.82 7.17 -10.78
C ASN A 299 11.87 6.37 -12.10
N SER A 300 10.80 6.39 -12.84
CA SER A 300 10.67 5.69 -14.11
C SER A 300 9.86 6.45 -15.15
N SER A 301 9.61 7.74 -14.92
CA SER A 301 8.91 8.61 -15.85
C SER A 301 9.69 8.81 -17.15
N TYR A 302 9.04 9.35 -18.17
CA TYR A 302 9.71 9.70 -19.41
C TYR A 302 10.90 10.64 -19.19
N THR A 303 10.73 11.66 -18.35
CA THR A 303 11.79 12.62 -18.05
C THR A 303 12.98 11.95 -17.34
N ASP A 304 12.72 11.09 -16.35
CA ASP A 304 13.78 10.30 -15.67
C ASP A 304 14.57 9.47 -16.67
N MET A 305 13.85 8.70 -17.52
CA MET A 305 14.49 7.82 -18.50
C MET A 305 15.28 8.59 -19.57
N MET A 306 14.81 9.76 -19.99
CA MET A 306 15.52 10.61 -20.93
C MET A 306 16.81 11.21 -20.34
N ARG A 307 16.80 11.61 -19.06
CA ARG A 307 18.02 12.03 -18.34
C ARG A 307 19.04 10.90 -18.29
N VAL A 308 18.58 9.68 -17.93
CA VAL A 308 19.42 8.49 -17.93
C VAL A 308 20.02 8.21 -19.31
N ALA A 309 19.20 8.24 -20.37
CA ALA A 309 19.68 8.04 -21.72
C ALA A 309 20.72 9.07 -22.15
N ARG A 310 20.53 10.36 -21.81
CA ARG A 310 21.54 11.41 -22.10
C ARG A 310 22.87 11.17 -21.39
N ILE A 311 22.82 10.74 -20.11
CA ILE A 311 24.04 10.43 -19.35
C ILE A 311 24.79 9.25 -19.95
N LEU A 312 24.08 8.22 -20.40
CA LEU A 312 24.65 6.97 -20.92
C LEU A 312 25.09 7.07 -22.39
N LYS A 313 24.52 8.01 -23.17
CA LYS A 313 24.76 8.12 -24.60
C LYS A 313 26.23 8.18 -24.98
N GLY A 314 26.65 7.26 -25.86
CA GLY A 314 28.05 7.17 -26.36
C GLY A 314 29.06 6.72 -25.30
N LYS A 315 28.64 6.25 -24.14
CA LYS A 315 29.47 5.76 -23.06
C LYS A 315 29.23 4.28 -22.80
N THR A 316 30.09 3.67 -22.00
CA THR A 316 29.97 2.24 -21.61
C THR A 316 29.92 2.13 -20.11
N VAL A 317 29.00 1.32 -19.62
CA VAL A 317 28.87 0.97 -18.19
C VAL A 317 30.14 0.29 -17.70
N HIS A 318 30.57 0.62 -16.48
CA HIS A 318 31.75 0.04 -15.87
C HIS A 318 31.69 -1.49 -15.87
N PRO A 319 32.78 -2.21 -16.26
CA PRO A 319 32.72 -3.67 -16.44
C PRO A 319 32.34 -4.46 -15.19
N ASP A 320 32.58 -3.92 -13.99
CA ASP A 320 32.22 -4.57 -12.72
C ASP A 320 30.76 -4.27 -12.31
N VAL A 321 30.02 -3.44 -13.05
CA VAL A 321 28.66 -3.01 -12.67
C VAL A 321 27.61 -3.70 -13.54
N SER A 322 26.64 -4.33 -12.91
CA SER A 322 25.40 -4.79 -13.57
C SER A 322 24.38 -3.66 -13.58
N LEU A 323 24.19 -2.98 -14.72
CA LEU A 323 23.16 -1.95 -14.89
C LEU A 323 21.86 -2.55 -15.41
N VAL A 324 20.75 -2.20 -14.75
CA VAL A 324 19.39 -2.58 -15.15
C VAL A 324 18.48 -1.36 -15.14
N ILE A 325 17.65 -1.23 -16.17
CA ILE A 325 16.70 -0.12 -16.34
C ILE A 325 15.30 -0.68 -16.54
N GLY A 326 14.32 -0.18 -15.76
CA GLY A 326 12.89 -0.50 -15.87
C GLY A 326 12.07 0.76 -16.16
N PRO A 327 11.66 1.03 -17.42
CA PRO A 327 10.74 2.12 -17.74
C PRO A 327 9.40 1.96 -17.05
N GLY A 328 8.74 3.07 -16.67
CA GLY A 328 7.55 3.04 -15.81
C GLY A 328 6.29 2.52 -16.47
N SER A 329 6.18 2.71 -17.80
CA SER A 329 4.99 2.29 -18.54
C SER A 329 5.31 1.95 -20.00
N LYS A 330 4.37 1.28 -20.65
CA LYS A 330 4.38 1.06 -22.11
C LYS A 330 4.48 2.38 -22.88
N GLN A 331 3.84 3.43 -22.40
CA GLN A 331 3.91 4.76 -22.99
C GLN A 331 5.36 5.26 -22.99
N VAL A 332 6.00 5.23 -21.83
CA VAL A 332 7.42 5.64 -21.67
C VAL A 332 8.31 4.79 -22.56
N LEU A 333 8.20 3.45 -22.49
CA LEU A 333 9.03 2.53 -23.27
C LEU A 333 8.85 2.76 -24.79
N THR A 334 7.61 2.98 -25.26
CA THR A 334 7.32 3.27 -26.67
C THR A 334 7.98 4.58 -27.13
N MET A 335 7.93 5.62 -26.30
CA MET A 335 8.54 6.92 -26.63
C MET A 335 10.05 6.83 -26.69
N LEU A 336 10.67 6.11 -25.73
CA LEU A 336 12.12 5.86 -25.73
C LEU A 336 12.59 5.03 -26.94
N ALA A 337 11.77 4.07 -27.39
CA ALA A 337 12.05 3.29 -28.59
C ALA A 337 11.99 4.15 -29.85
N ARG A 338 11.00 5.06 -29.93
CA ARG A 338 10.81 5.93 -31.11
C ARG A 338 11.88 6.99 -31.28
N ASN A 339 12.38 7.57 -30.17
CA ASN A 339 13.37 8.64 -30.22
C ASN A 339 14.84 8.16 -30.15
N GLY A 340 15.06 6.84 -30.08
CA GLY A 340 16.39 6.22 -30.03
C GLY A 340 17.03 6.15 -28.63
N ALA A 341 16.42 6.74 -27.62
CA ALA A 341 16.96 6.72 -26.24
C ALA A 341 17.12 5.29 -25.68
N LEU A 342 16.18 4.40 -26.04
CA LEU A 342 16.28 2.98 -25.66
C LEU A 342 17.51 2.31 -26.28
N ALA A 343 17.82 2.60 -27.54
CA ALA A 343 19.00 2.08 -28.22
C ALA A 343 20.30 2.62 -27.56
N ASP A 344 20.34 3.90 -27.20
CA ASP A 344 21.49 4.51 -26.51
C ASP A 344 21.76 3.82 -25.16
N MET A 345 20.71 3.52 -24.37
CA MET A 345 20.84 2.79 -23.09
C MET A 345 21.35 1.35 -23.28
N ILE A 346 20.82 0.63 -24.26
CA ILE A 346 21.25 -0.75 -24.59
C ILE A 346 22.70 -0.74 -25.06
N ALA A 347 23.09 0.18 -25.93
CA ALA A 347 24.44 0.33 -26.45
C ALA A 347 25.46 0.63 -25.33
N ALA A 348 25.04 1.36 -24.29
CA ALA A 348 25.86 1.59 -23.11
C ALA A 348 26.09 0.35 -22.24
N GLY A 349 25.32 -0.73 -22.42
CA GLY A 349 25.42 -1.98 -21.66
C GLY A 349 24.31 -2.17 -20.62
N ALA A 350 23.23 -1.40 -20.70
CA ALA A 350 22.07 -1.60 -19.82
C ALA A 350 21.22 -2.81 -20.24
N ARG A 351 20.76 -3.59 -19.27
CA ARG A 351 19.71 -4.58 -19.45
C ARG A 351 18.35 -3.90 -19.21
N ILE A 352 17.46 -3.99 -20.15
CA ILE A 352 16.12 -3.43 -20.04
C ILE A 352 15.16 -4.48 -19.47
N LEU A 353 14.42 -4.10 -18.43
CA LEU A 353 13.34 -4.91 -17.86
C LEU A 353 11.99 -4.46 -18.41
N GLU A 354 11.00 -5.30 -18.24
CA GLU A 354 9.62 -4.90 -18.47
C GLU A 354 9.16 -3.81 -17.48
N SER A 355 8.10 -3.09 -17.84
CA SER A 355 7.51 -2.03 -17.03
C SER A 355 6.68 -2.64 -15.89
N ALA A 356 7.36 -3.04 -14.79
CA ALA A 356 6.78 -3.78 -13.68
C ALA A 356 7.39 -3.40 -12.32
N CYS A 357 6.69 -3.69 -11.23
CA CYS A 357 7.12 -3.40 -9.86
C CYS A 357 8.06 -4.47 -9.27
N GLY A 358 8.01 -5.69 -9.74
CA GLY A 358 8.75 -6.85 -9.21
C GLY A 358 10.26 -6.63 -8.95
N PRO A 359 11.01 -5.90 -9.79
CA PRO A 359 12.44 -5.65 -9.56
C PRO A 359 12.77 -4.94 -8.26
N CYS A 360 11.83 -4.17 -7.67
CA CYS A 360 12.01 -3.52 -6.37
C CYS A 360 12.28 -4.52 -5.24
N ILE A 361 11.65 -5.69 -5.30
CA ILE A 361 11.82 -6.77 -4.32
C ILE A 361 12.81 -7.84 -4.78
N GLY A 362 13.54 -7.59 -5.87
CA GLY A 362 14.56 -8.47 -6.38
C GLY A 362 14.08 -9.48 -7.44
N MET A 363 12.82 -9.43 -7.87
CA MET A 363 12.34 -10.28 -8.97
C MET A 363 12.99 -9.83 -10.29
N GLY A 364 13.65 -10.77 -10.96
CA GLY A 364 14.40 -10.51 -12.19
C GLY A 364 15.72 -9.73 -12.02
N GLN A 365 15.97 -9.10 -10.86
CA GLN A 365 17.20 -8.35 -10.56
C GLN A 365 17.47 -8.31 -9.05
N SER A 366 17.98 -9.39 -8.51
CA SER A 366 18.47 -9.47 -7.13
C SER A 366 19.97 -9.11 -7.05
N PRO A 367 20.41 -8.40 -6.00
CA PRO A 367 21.84 -8.25 -5.73
C PRO A 367 22.43 -9.58 -5.24
N ARG A 368 23.71 -9.82 -5.55
CA ARG A 368 24.44 -10.98 -5.01
C ARG A 368 24.74 -10.82 -3.51
N THR A 369 25.17 -11.89 -2.87
CA THR A 369 25.64 -11.89 -1.48
C THR A 369 26.74 -10.83 -1.29
N ASN A 370 26.62 -10.01 -0.25
CA ASN A 370 27.52 -8.92 0.11
C ASN A 370 27.70 -7.84 -0.97
N ALA A 371 26.79 -7.73 -1.94
CA ALA A 371 26.87 -6.70 -2.98
C ALA A 371 26.46 -5.33 -2.45
N VAL A 372 27.03 -4.30 -3.08
CA VAL A 372 26.54 -2.93 -3.02
C VAL A 372 25.66 -2.67 -4.24
N SER A 373 24.37 -2.38 -4.00
CA SER A 373 23.40 -2.06 -5.04
C SER A 373 22.88 -0.64 -4.88
N VAL A 374 23.12 0.20 -5.90
CA VAL A 374 22.58 1.57 -5.97
C VAL A 374 21.27 1.55 -6.74
N ARG A 375 20.21 2.11 -6.18
CA ARG A 375 18.87 2.02 -6.74
C ARG A 375 18.09 3.32 -6.66
N THR A 376 17.20 3.52 -7.61
CA THR A 376 16.25 4.65 -7.60
C THR A 376 14.90 4.29 -6.94
N ASN A 377 14.85 3.17 -6.23
CA ASN A 377 13.68 2.71 -5.49
C ASN A 377 13.32 3.66 -4.32
N ASN A 378 12.22 3.33 -3.65
CA ASN A 378 11.73 4.03 -2.45
C ASN A 378 12.15 3.35 -1.13
N ARG A 379 12.52 2.06 -1.14
CA ARG A 379 12.83 1.26 0.06
C ARG A 379 14.14 0.52 -0.04
N ASN A 380 14.87 0.51 1.07
CA ASN A 380 16.15 -0.19 1.20
C ASN A 380 16.27 -0.99 2.49
N PHE A 381 15.13 -1.42 3.06
CA PHE A 381 15.10 -2.23 4.29
C PHE A 381 15.92 -3.51 4.14
N TYR A 382 16.40 -4.00 5.27
CA TYR A 382 17.19 -5.22 5.34
C TYR A 382 16.54 -6.40 4.61
N GLY A 383 17.22 -6.95 3.62
CA GLY A 383 16.70 -8.05 2.81
C GLY A 383 15.63 -7.69 1.78
N ARG A 384 15.24 -6.41 1.64
CA ARG A 384 14.15 -5.98 0.75
C ARG A 384 14.29 -6.44 -0.69
N SER A 385 15.49 -6.42 -1.24
CA SER A 385 15.73 -6.73 -2.67
C SER A 385 16.27 -8.14 -2.92
N GLY A 386 16.09 -9.06 -1.96
CA GLY A 386 16.49 -10.46 -2.06
C GLY A 386 17.43 -10.88 -0.94
N THR A 387 18.75 -10.82 -1.14
CA THR A 387 19.70 -11.23 -0.09
C THR A 387 19.78 -10.24 1.07
N LYS A 388 19.86 -10.79 2.29
CA LYS A 388 19.99 -9.98 3.52
C LYS A 388 21.34 -9.29 3.66
N SER A 389 22.40 -9.83 3.05
CA SER A 389 23.78 -9.29 3.17
C SER A 389 24.10 -8.16 2.19
N ALA A 390 23.20 -7.81 1.26
CA ALA A 390 23.45 -6.73 0.32
C ALA A 390 23.16 -5.35 0.94
N GLY A 391 24.02 -4.39 0.69
CA GLY A 391 23.81 -2.98 1.02
C GLY A 391 23.06 -2.26 -0.10
N ILE A 392 21.82 -1.80 0.18
CA ILE A 392 20.99 -1.08 -0.79
C ILE A 392 21.06 0.42 -0.50
N TYR A 393 21.51 1.19 -1.48
CA TYR A 393 21.60 2.66 -1.43
C TYR A 393 20.53 3.27 -2.33
N LEU A 394 19.82 4.29 -1.84
CA LEU A 394 18.79 4.98 -2.63
C LEU A 394 19.29 6.34 -3.08
N VAL A 395 19.21 6.60 -4.39
CA VAL A 395 19.67 7.83 -5.01
C VAL A 395 18.75 8.29 -6.14
N SER A 396 19.00 9.48 -6.70
CA SER A 396 18.35 9.97 -7.93
C SER A 396 18.79 9.19 -9.18
N CYS A 397 18.06 9.35 -10.29
CA CYS A 397 18.41 8.76 -11.58
C CYS A 397 19.77 9.23 -12.09
N GLU A 398 20.06 10.49 -11.91
CA GLU A 398 21.32 11.13 -12.32
C GLU A 398 22.51 10.51 -11.57
N THR A 399 22.39 10.42 -10.24
CA THR A 399 23.43 9.79 -9.40
C THR A 399 23.60 8.31 -9.75
N ALA A 400 22.51 7.58 -9.97
CA ALA A 400 22.55 6.16 -10.34
C ALA A 400 23.22 5.95 -11.70
N ALA A 401 22.89 6.76 -12.71
CA ALA A 401 23.43 6.63 -14.06
C ALA A 401 24.94 6.95 -14.11
N VAL A 402 25.39 8.02 -13.46
CA VAL A 402 26.84 8.33 -13.41
C VAL A 402 27.60 7.28 -12.61
N THR A 403 27.02 6.76 -11.53
CA THR A 403 27.59 5.67 -10.72
C THR A 403 27.77 4.40 -11.55
N ALA A 404 26.83 4.08 -12.44
CA ALA A 404 26.94 2.94 -13.35
C ALA A 404 28.12 3.08 -14.33
N LEU A 405 28.47 4.30 -14.75
CA LEU A 405 29.59 4.56 -15.63
C LEU A 405 30.95 4.48 -14.92
N THR A 406 31.02 4.95 -13.68
CA THR A 406 32.27 5.06 -12.93
C THR A 406 32.60 3.82 -12.09
N GLY A 407 31.60 2.98 -11.76
CA GLY A 407 31.76 1.83 -10.86
C GLY A 407 31.85 2.18 -9.38
N VAL A 408 31.75 3.47 -9.04
CA VAL A 408 31.72 3.98 -7.66
C VAL A 408 30.61 5.01 -7.49
N LEU A 409 30.08 5.13 -6.27
CA LEU A 409 29.08 6.15 -5.96
C LEU A 409 29.64 7.54 -6.30
N THR A 410 29.00 8.23 -7.25
CA THR A 410 29.52 9.45 -7.87
C THR A 410 28.49 10.57 -7.85
N ASP A 411 28.92 11.77 -7.49
CA ASP A 411 28.12 12.99 -7.53
C ASP A 411 27.85 13.40 -8.99
N PRO A 412 26.58 13.51 -9.43
CA PRO A 412 26.23 13.81 -10.80
C PRO A 412 26.59 15.23 -11.25
N ARG A 413 26.96 16.11 -10.33
CA ARG A 413 27.45 17.48 -10.66
C ARG A 413 28.79 17.48 -11.39
N CYS A 414 29.50 16.34 -11.44
CA CYS A 414 30.70 16.19 -12.25
C CYS A 414 30.42 16.08 -13.76
N LEU A 415 29.14 15.91 -14.15
CA LEU A 415 28.75 15.83 -15.56
C LEU A 415 28.78 17.22 -16.21
N ASP A 416 29.23 17.29 -17.47
CA ASP A 416 29.18 18.49 -18.31
C ASP A 416 28.22 18.24 -19.49
N ILE A 417 26.96 18.04 -19.20
CA ILE A 417 25.90 17.77 -20.18
C ILE A 417 24.60 18.45 -19.76
N ASP A 418 23.78 18.83 -20.72
CA ASP A 418 22.45 19.34 -20.44
C ASP A 418 21.53 18.21 -19.89
N LEU A 419 21.02 18.37 -18.68
CA LEU A 419 20.09 17.47 -18.01
C LEU A 419 18.64 18.00 -18.01
N ASP A 420 18.40 19.15 -18.62
CA ASP A 420 17.04 19.72 -18.74
C ASP A 420 16.29 18.98 -19.85
N ILE A 421 15.30 18.19 -19.45
CA ILE A 421 14.42 17.46 -20.36
C ILE A 421 13.07 18.16 -20.35
N PRO A 422 12.71 18.84 -21.44
CA PRO A 422 11.40 19.46 -21.53
C PRO A 422 10.29 18.39 -21.52
N MET A 423 9.16 18.72 -20.89
CA MET A 423 7.98 17.87 -20.97
C MET A 423 7.54 17.77 -22.45
N PRO A 424 7.18 16.58 -22.94
CA PRO A 424 6.63 16.44 -24.29
C PRO A 424 5.36 17.29 -24.48
N GLU A 425 5.21 17.90 -25.63
CA GLU A 425 3.95 18.58 -25.99
C GLU A 425 2.78 17.61 -26.03
N THR A 426 3.03 16.35 -26.42
CA THR A 426 2.04 15.28 -26.46
C THR A 426 2.72 13.94 -26.19
N TYR A 427 2.15 13.18 -25.25
CA TYR A 427 2.55 11.80 -25.00
C TYR A 427 1.94 10.83 -26.02
N THR A 428 2.62 9.73 -26.27
CA THR A 428 2.10 8.66 -27.13
C THR A 428 1.07 7.83 -26.37
N VAL A 429 -0.19 8.21 -26.45
CA VAL A 429 -1.29 7.50 -25.80
C VAL A 429 -1.72 6.27 -26.61
N ASN A 430 -1.79 5.12 -25.97
CA ASN A 430 -2.32 3.88 -26.54
C ASN A 430 -2.87 2.98 -25.43
N ASP A 431 -4.18 2.93 -25.26
CA ASP A 431 -4.88 2.22 -24.20
C ASP A 431 -5.24 0.75 -24.54
N ASN A 432 -4.60 0.15 -25.56
CA ASN A 432 -4.90 -1.22 -25.99
C ASN A 432 -4.63 -2.32 -24.96
N LEU A 433 -3.92 -2.02 -23.89
CA LEU A 433 -3.71 -2.91 -22.73
C LEU A 433 -4.59 -2.55 -21.52
N VAL A 434 -5.52 -1.62 -21.67
CA VAL A 434 -6.55 -1.32 -20.68
C VAL A 434 -7.86 -1.96 -21.14
N ILE A 435 -8.31 -2.98 -20.41
CA ILE A 435 -9.59 -3.66 -20.68
C ILE A 435 -10.69 -2.87 -19.97
N PRO A 436 -11.68 -2.31 -20.72
CA PRO A 436 -12.84 -1.71 -20.10
C PRO A 436 -13.78 -2.79 -19.52
N PRO A 437 -14.55 -2.47 -18.48
CA PRO A 437 -15.62 -3.35 -18.02
C PRO A 437 -16.77 -3.43 -19.03
N VAL A 438 -17.65 -4.42 -18.87
CA VAL A 438 -18.93 -4.48 -19.60
C VAL A 438 -19.82 -3.30 -19.23
N ALA A 439 -20.78 -2.97 -20.10
CA ALA A 439 -21.75 -1.93 -19.83
C ALA A 439 -22.62 -2.28 -18.60
N PRO A 440 -23.18 -1.27 -17.89
CA PRO A 440 -24.14 -1.52 -16.83
C PRO A 440 -25.33 -2.35 -17.32
N GLY A 441 -25.65 -3.41 -16.57
CA GLY A 441 -26.72 -4.37 -16.94
C GLY A 441 -26.23 -5.61 -17.70
N GLU A 442 -24.96 -5.61 -18.14
CA GLU A 442 -24.37 -6.76 -18.85
C GLU A 442 -23.50 -7.65 -17.94
N GLU A 443 -23.50 -7.41 -16.62
CA GLU A 443 -22.64 -8.12 -15.66
C GLU A 443 -22.82 -9.64 -15.72
N ASP A 444 -24.05 -10.12 -15.94
CA ASP A 444 -24.38 -11.53 -15.98
C ASP A 444 -23.92 -12.23 -17.29
N THR A 445 -23.45 -11.48 -18.28
CA THR A 445 -22.87 -12.03 -19.52
C THR A 445 -21.41 -12.47 -19.35
N VAL A 446 -20.77 -12.09 -18.23
CA VAL A 446 -19.36 -12.39 -17.97
C VAL A 446 -19.26 -13.52 -16.95
N GLU A 447 -18.63 -14.62 -17.36
CA GLU A 447 -18.20 -15.69 -16.46
C GLU A 447 -16.90 -15.28 -15.75
N VAL A 448 -16.88 -15.37 -14.42
CA VAL A 448 -15.66 -15.18 -13.62
C VAL A 448 -14.94 -16.50 -13.51
N VAL A 449 -13.73 -16.58 -14.06
CA VAL A 449 -12.93 -17.79 -14.09
C VAL A 449 -11.94 -17.79 -12.92
N ARG A 450 -11.94 -18.85 -12.14
CA ARG A 450 -11.04 -19.06 -11.00
C ARG A 450 -10.16 -20.26 -11.25
N GLY A 451 -8.86 -20.09 -11.04
CA GLY A 451 -7.94 -21.21 -10.92
C GLY A 451 -8.23 -22.04 -9.65
N PRO A 452 -7.72 -23.26 -9.56
CA PRO A 452 -8.00 -24.18 -8.44
C PRO A 452 -7.55 -23.61 -7.08
N ASN A 453 -6.60 -22.68 -7.07
CA ASN A 453 -6.08 -22.03 -5.87
C ASN A 453 -6.90 -20.83 -5.40
N ILE A 454 -7.84 -20.32 -6.21
CA ILE A 454 -8.65 -19.16 -5.89
C ILE A 454 -9.98 -19.61 -5.29
N GLN A 455 -10.08 -19.53 -3.96
CA GLN A 455 -11.23 -20.03 -3.21
C GLN A 455 -12.13 -18.87 -2.75
N PRO A 456 -13.44 -19.09 -2.59
CA PRO A 456 -14.35 -18.07 -2.08
C PRO A 456 -13.89 -17.51 -0.73
N PHE A 457 -14.10 -16.21 -0.54
CA PHE A 457 -13.76 -15.55 0.71
C PHE A 457 -14.64 -16.05 1.87
N PRO A 458 -14.07 -16.45 3.01
CA PRO A 458 -14.85 -16.90 4.16
C PRO A 458 -15.51 -15.71 4.86
N LEU A 459 -16.85 -15.69 4.91
CA LEU A 459 -17.60 -14.68 5.66
C LEU A 459 -17.87 -15.14 7.08
N GLY A 460 -17.75 -14.22 8.02
CA GLY A 460 -18.24 -14.41 9.39
C GLY A 460 -19.76 -14.60 9.42
N LYS A 461 -20.25 -15.23 10.47
CA LYS A 461 -21.70 -15.35 10.74
C LYS A 461 -22.13 -14.25 11.68
N PRO A 462 -23.37 -13.75 11.57
CA PRO A 462 -23.92 -12.82 12.58
C PRO A 462 -23.71 -13.35 13.99
N LEU A 463 -23.48 -12.42 14.92
CA LEU A 463 -23.25 -12.76 16.32
C LEU A 463 -24.45 -13.53 16.88
N ALA A 464 -24.20 -14.68 17.47
CA ALA A 464 -25.26 -15.45 18.16
C ALA A 464 -25.59 -14.81 19.51
N ASP A 465 -26.71 -15.17 20.10
CA ASP A 465 -27.12 -14.66 21.42
C ASP A 465 -26.14 -15.05 22.52
N ALA A 466 -25.58 -16.24 22.41
CA ALA A 466 -24.53 -16.75 23.27
C ALA A 466 -23.43 -17.44 22.44
N ILE A 467 -22.21 -17.42 22.94
CA ILE A 467 -21.07 -18.18 22.41
C ILE A 467 -20.61 -19.17 23.47
N SER A 468 -20.40 -20.41 23.08
CA SER A 468 -19.72 -21.41 23.93
C SER A 468 -18.74 -22.21 23.07
N GLY A 469 -17.62 -22.59 23.67
CA GLY A 469 -16.61 -23.39 22.99
C GLY A 469 -15.45 -23.80 23.88
N LYS A 470 -14.74 -24.85 23.47
CA LYS A 470 -13.52 -25.28 24.14
C LYS A 470 -12.38 -24.29 23.91
N VAL A 471 -11.53 -24.14 24.91
CA VAL A 471 -10.21 -23.52 24.76
C VAL A 471 -9.35 -24.44 23.91
N LEU A 472 -9.28 -24.16 22.61
CA LEU A 472 -8.54 -25.02 21.67
C LEU A 472 -7.03 -24.89 21.80
N LEU A 473 -6.57 -23.70 22.21
CA LEU A 473 -5.15 -23.45 22.48
C LEU A 473 -5.01 -22.33 23.51
N LYS A 474 -4.18 -22.57 24.52
CA LYS A 474 -3.69 -21.54 25.46
C LYS A 474 -2.25 -21.21 25.11
N MET A 475 -1.96 -19.93 24.87
CA MET A 475 -0.69 -19.45 24.30
C MET A 475 -0.03 -18.43 25.23
N GLU A 476 1.27 -18.41 25.20
CA GLU A 476 2.15 -17.47 25.91
C GLU A 476 2.03 -16.03 25.34
N ASP A 477 2.87 -15.12 25.86
CA ASP A 477 2.99 -13.74 25.42
C ASP A 477 3.61 -13.63 24.01
N ASN A 478 3.36 -12.50 23.34
CA ASN A 478 3.98 -12.11 22.06
C ASN A 478 3.77 -13.08 20.90
N ILE A 479 2.60 -13.67 20.81
CA ILE A 479 2.20 -14.44 19.64
C ILE A 479 2.11 -13.50 18.45
N THR A 480 2.92 -13.75 17.41
CA THR A 480 3.00 -12.91 16.21
C THR A 480 1.99 -13.31 15.16
N THR A 481 1.72 -12.41 14.21
CA THR A 481 0.91 -12.73 13.03
C THR A 481 1.54 -13.84 12.18
N ASP A 482 2.87 -14.01 12.23
CA ASP A 482 3.57 -15.13 11.58
C ASP A 482 3.37 -16.47 12.31
N HIS A 483 3.19 -16.44 13.63
CA HIS A 483 2.78 -17.64 14.38
C HIS A 483 1.34 -18.03 14.03
N ILE A 484 0.43 -17.06 13.88
CA ILE A 484 -0.99 -17.32 13.62
C ILE A 484 -1.21 -17.79 12.18
N ALA A 485 -0.66 -17.07 11.20
CA ALA A 485 -0.75 -17.37 9.78
C ALA A 485 0.64 -17.25 9.13
N PRO A 486 1.42 -18.33 9.10
CA PRO A 486 2.75 -18.33 8.49
C PRO A 486 2.70 -17.87 7.04
N SER A 487 3.70 -17.06 6.62
CA SER A 487 3.74 -16.47 5.27
C SER A 487 5.15 -16.50 4.70
N ASP A 488 5.79 -17.65 4.76
CA ASP A 488 7.03 -17.92 4.05
C ASP A 488 6.84 -17.94 2.53
N ALA A 489 7.95 -17.98 1.79
CA ALA A 489 7.92 -17.97 0.33
C ALA A 489 7.12 -19.12 -0.30
N LYS A 490 6.92 -20.23 0.43
CA LYS A 490 6.15 -21.38 -0.08
C LYS A 490 4.65 -21.15 0.05
N LEU A 491 4.21 -20.40 1.05
CA LEU A 491 2.78 -20.14 1.31
C LEU A 491 2.28 -18.86 0.63
N LEU A 492 3.19 -17.96 0.23
CA LEU A 492 2.82 -16.69 -0.45
C LEU A 492 1.92 -16.86 -1.68
N PRO A 493 2.13 -17.85 -2.57
CA PRO A 493 1.27 -18.07 -3.75
C PRO A 493 -0.16 -18.50 -3.40
N PHE A 494 -0.41 -18.94 -2.17
CA PHE A 494 -1.70 -19.48 -1.71
C PHE A 494 -2.54 -18.47 -0.91
N ARG A 495 -2.24 -17.17 -1.00
CA ARG A 495 -2.95 -16.13 -0.22
C ARG A 495 -4.46 -16.08 -0.47
N SER A 496 -4.92 -16.42 -1.66
CA SER A 496 -6.33 -16.50 -2.02
C SER A 496 -7.00 -17.83 -1.66
N ASN A 497 -6.26 -18.75 -1.00
CA ASN A 497 -6.76 -20.06 -0.59
C ASN A 497 -6.75 -20.19 0.94
N VAL A 498 -7.69 -19.50 1.60
CA VAL A 498 -7.82 -19.55 3.07
C VAL A 498 -8.04 -20.98 3.59
N PRO A 499 -8.84 -21.85 2.94
CA PRO A 499 -8.93 -23.26 3.30
C PRO A 499 -7.57 -23.95 3.41
N TYR A 500 -6.71 -23.83 2.38
CA TYR A 500 -5.37 -24.40 2.39
C TYR A 500 -4.48 -23.80 3.48
N LEU A 501 -4.49 -22.47 3.61
CA LEU A 501 -3.71 -21.78 4.66
C LEU A 501 -4.15 -22.17 6.07
N SER A 502 -5.40 -22.61 6.25
CA SER A 502 -5.92 -23.05 7.54
C SER A 502 -5.19 -24.25 8.12
N ASP A 503 -4.58 -25.09 7.26
CA ASP A 503 -3.77 -26.24 7.69
C ASP A 503 -2.45 -25.82 8.37
N PHE A 504 -2.04 -24.57 8.20
CA PHE A 504 -0.82 -24.01 8.78
C PHE A 504 -1.10 -23.06 9.96
N CYS A 505 -2.37 -22.86 10.34
CA CYS A 505 -2.76 -21.95 11.42
C CYS A 505 -2.12 -22.38 12.74
N LEU A 506 -1.38 -21.44 13.38
CA LEU A 506 -0.73 -21.64 14.68
C LEU A 506 0.21 -22.85 14.75
N THR A 507 0.60 -23.44 13.61
CA THR A 507 1.52 -24.59 13.58
C THR A 507 2.91 -24.30 14.15
N PRO A 508 3.45 -23.07 14.11
CA PRO A 508 4.69 -22.75 14.82
C PRO A 508 4.58 -22.82 16.36
N VAL A 509 3.35 -22.72 16.90
CA VAL A 509 3.06 -22.81 18.34
C VAL A 509 2.64 -24.22 18.71
N ASP A 510 1.72 -24.81 17.96
CA ASP A 510 1.22 -26.19 18.13
C ASP A 510 0.86 -26.79 16.78
N ALA A 511 1.70 -27.71 16.29
CA ALA A 511 1.51 -28.36 15.00
C ALA A 511 0.19 -29.15 14.88
N THR A 512 -0.45 -29.49 16.00
CA THR A 512 -1.71 -30.27 16.03
C THR A 512 -2.96 -29.37 16.07
N PHE A 513 -2.79 -28.05 16.21
CA PHE A 513 -3.90 -27.10 16.37
C PHE A 513 -4.90 -27.17 15.20
N PRO A 514 -4.49 -27.12 13.90
CA PRO A 514 -5.46 -27.13 12.80
C PRO A 514 -6.36 -28.37 12.81
N ALA A 515 -5.78 -29.54 13.03
CA ALA A 515 -6.53 -30.79 13.10
C ALA A 515 -7.50 -30.80 14.29
N ARG A 516 -7.08 -30.28 15.46
CA ARG A 516 -7.94 -30.15 16.64
C ARG A 516 -9.09 -29.19 16.40
N ALA A 517 -8.82 -28.02 15.82
CA ALA A 517 -9.85 -27.02 15.51
C ALA A 517 -10.91 -27.57 14.53
N LYS A 518 -10.47 -28.28 13.47
CA LYS A 518 -11.37 -28.94 12.52
C LYS A 518 -12.23 -30.02 13.17
N LYS A 519 -11.65 -30.84 14.06
CA LYS A 519 -12.34 -31.91 14.78
C LYS A 519 -13.43 -31.37 15.71
N GLU A 520 -13.12 -30.28 16.45
CA GLU A 520 -14.05 -29.68 17.41
C GLU A 520 -15.07 -28.74 16.73
N GLY A 521 -14.84 -28.39 15.45
CA GLY A 521 -15.71 -27.48 14.69
C GLY A 521 -15.59 -26.01 15.10
N GLY A 522 -14.48 -25.64 15.73
CA GLY A 522 -14.19 -24.30 16.23
C GLY A 522 -14.10 -24.21 17.76
N GLY A 523 -13.94 -23.01 18.27
CA GLY A 523 -13.80 -22.76 19.71
C GLY A 523 -13.26 -21.38 20.05
N ILE A 524 -12.60 -21.30 21.20
CA ILE A 524 -12.03 -20.08 21.77
C ILE A 524 -10.51 -20.24 21.88
N LEU A 525 -9.77 -19.15 21.61
CA LEU A 525 -8.32 -19.06 21.85
C LEU A 525 -8.08 -18.25 23.12
N VAL A 526 -7.07 -18.64 23.90
CA VAL A 526 -6.60 -17.90 25.07
C VAL A 526 -5.12 -17.58 24.87
N ALA A 527 -4.73 -16.32 25.09
CA ALA A 527 -3.37 -15.85 24.86
C ALA A 527 -2.88 -14.91 25.97
N GLY A 528 -1.56 -14.79 26.09
CA GLY A 528 -0.90 -13.84 26.96
C GLY A 528 -0.94 -12.41 26.44
N MET A 529 0.11 -11.64 26.74
CA MET A 529 0.26 -10.24 26.34
C MET A 529 0.59 -10.09 24.86
N ASN A 530 0.11 -8.97 24.27
CA ASN A 530 0.51 -8.52 22.92
C ASN A 530 0.22 -9.55 21.81
N TYR A 531 -0.97 -10.18 21.85
CA TYR A 531 -1.41 -11.14 20.83
C TYR A 531 -1.58 -10.48 19.47
N GLY A 532 -1.02 -11.09 18.42
CA GLY A 532 -1.08 -10.60 17.06
C GLY A 532 -0.02 -9.56 16.70
N GLN A 533 1.09 -9.51 17.45
CA GLN A 533 2.24 -8.64 17.15
C GLN A 533 2.79 -8.87 15.75
N GLY A 534 3.30 -7.83 15.09
CA GLY A 534 3.99 -7.93 13.79
C GLY A 534 3.27 -7.22 12.67
N SER A 535 3.30 -7.80 11.46
CA SER A 535 2.73 -7.17 10.26
C SER A 535 1.19 -7.17 10.26
N SER A 536 0.61 -6.18 9.56
CA SER A 536 -0.85 -5.97 9.45
C SER A 536 -1.54 -7.00 8.55
N ARG A 537 -1.39 -8.30 8.86
CA ARG A 537 -1.94 -9.39 8.04
C ARG A 537 -3.37 -9.71 8.41
N GLU A 538 -4.27 -9.46 7.48
CA GLU A 538 -5.68 -9.85 7.61
C GLU A 538 -5.84 -11.39 7.75
N HIS A 539 -4.99 -12.17 7.07
CA HIS A 539 -4.99 -13.64 7.15
C HIS A 539 -4.87 -14.17 8.57
N ALA A 540 -4.20 -13.43 9.47
CA ALA A 540 -4.13 -13.81 10.88
C ALA A 540 -5.48 -13.75 11.61
N ALA A 541 -6.50 -13.11 11.03
CA ALA A 541 -7.89 -13.18 11.50
C ALA A 541 -8.74 -14.15 10.64
N LEU A 542 -8.54 -14.15 9.31
CA LEU A 542 -9.31 -14.98 8.37
C LEU A 542 -9.10 -16.48 8.57
N VAL A 543 -7.86 -16.88 8.80
CA VAL A 543 -7.51 -18.31 8.95
C VAL A 543 -8.13 -18.90 10.22
N PRO A 544 -8.02 -18.27 11.42
CA PRO A 544 -8.78 -18.68 12.59
C PRO A 544 -10.31 -18.65 12.38
N LEU A 545 -10.85 -17.60 11.73
CA LEU A 545 -12.28 -17.52 11.41
C LEU A 545 -12.73 -18.76 10.61
N TYR A 546 -11.98 -19.14 9.57
CA TYR A 546 -12.29 -20.32 8.76
C TYR A 546 -12.30 -21.60 9.59
N LEU A 547 -11.40 -21.73 10.57
CA LEU A 547 -11.37 -22.86 11.53
C LEU A 547 -12.45 -22.78 12.61
N GLY A 548 -13.34 -21.79 12.55
CA GLY A 548 -14.47 -21.67 13.48
C GLY A 548 -14.15 -20.97 14.81
N ILE A 549 -13.02 -20.26 14.90
CA ILE A 549 -12.71 -19.44 16.09
C ILE A 549 -13.68 -18.26 16.13
N ARG A 550 -14.34 -18.05 17.29
CA ARG A 550 -15.33 -16.98 17.49
C ARG A 550 -14.88 -15.90 18.47
N ALA A 551 -14.00 -16.24 19.37
CA ALA A 551 -13.45 -15.32 20.35
C ALA A 551 -11.98 -15.63 20.61
N VAL A 552 -11.21 -14.59 20.89
CA VAL A 552 -9.87 -14.67 21.45
C VAL A 552 -9.88 -13.90 22.75
N VAL A 553 -9.45 -14.54 23.85
CA VAL A 553 -9.35 -13.92 25.16
C VAL A 553 -7.85 -13.76 25.47
N ALA A 554 -7.38 -12.55 25.66
CA ALA A 554 -5.95 -12.28 25.84
C ALA A 554 -5.70 -11.27 26.97
N LYS A 555 -4.47 -11.24 27.52
CA LYS A 555 -4.07 -10.17 28.43
C LYS A 555 -4.01 -8.82 27.71
N SER A 556 -3.55 -8.79 26.46
CA SER A 556 -3.60 -7.61 25.58
C SER A 556 -3.42 -8.00 24.10
N PHE A 557 -3.82 -7.09 23.20
CA PHE A 557 -3.73 -7.26 21.75
C PHE A 557 -2.80 -6.23 21.12
N ALA A 558 -2.14 -6.62 20.03
CA ALA A 558 -1.56 -5.66 19.10
C ALA A 558 -2.71 -4.92 18.36
N ARG A 559 -2.65 -3.59 18.35
CA ARG A 559 -3.75 -2.70 17.86
C ARG A 559 -4.32 -3.09 16.49
N ILE A 560 -3.43 -3.32 15.50
CA ILE A 560 -3.86 -3.64 14.14
C ILE A 560 -4.55 -5.01 14.08
N HIS A 561 -4.04 -5.99 14.83
CA HIS A 561 -4.64 -7.33 14.85
C HIS A 561 -6.01 -7.34 15.53
N GLN A 562 -6.17 -6.56 16.61
CA GLN A 562 -7.48 -6.37 17.25
C GLN A 562 -8.52 -5.83 16.25
N ALA A 563 -8.16 -4.82 15.46
CA ALA A 563 -9.02 -4.28 14.41
C ALA A 563 -9.35 -5.35 13.35
N ASN A 564 -8.37 -6.17 12.94
CA ASN A 564 -8.60 -7.26 11.99
C ASN A 564 -9.55 -8.33 12.54
N LEU A 565 -9.46 -8.68 13.82
CA LEU A 565 -10.42 -9.62 14.46
C LEU A 565 -11.83 -9.05 14.41
N ILE A 566 -12.03 -7.79 14.81
CA ILE A 566 -13.34 -7.10 14.76
C ILE A 566 -13.87 -7.05 13.33
N ASN A 567 -13.05 -6.67 12.37
CA ASN A 567 -13.46 -6.58 10.96
C ASN A 567 -13.86 -7.94 10.35
N ASN A 568 -13.45 -9.04 10.98
CA ASN A 568 -13.82 -10.40 10.58
C ASN A 568 -14.84 -11.06 11.53
N GLY A 569 -15.41 -10.31 12.49
CA GLY A 569 -16.46 -10.79 13.39
C GLY A 569 -15.97 -11.76 14.47
N ILE A 570 -14.68 -11.71 14.83
CA ILE A 570 -14.11 -12.44 15.96
C ILE A 570 -14.01 -11.48 17.14
N LEU A 571 -14.47 -11.89 18.33
CA LEU A 571 -14.46 -11.06 19.52
C LEU A 571 -13.06 -11.01 20.17
N PRO A 572 -12.39 -9.85 20.22
CA PRO A 572 -11.10 -9.68 20.91
C PRO A 572 -11.34 -9.23 22.37
N LEU A 573 -11.45 -10.17 23.27
CA LEU A 573 -11.76 -9.96 24.68
C LEU A 573 -10.48 -9.82 25.52
N THR A 574 -10.38 -8.80 26.33
CA THR A 574 -9.21 -8.56 27.20
C THR A 574 -9.57 -8.87 28.67
N PHE A 575 -8.73 -9.62 29.37
CA PHE A 575 -8.94 -9.86 30.79
C PHE A 575 -8.95 -8.54 31.57
N GLN A 576 -9.95 -8.30 32.42
CA GLN A 576 -9.93 -7.18 33.35
C GLN A 576 -8.89 -7.42 34.45
N ASN A 577 -8.79 -8.65 34.94
CA ASN A 577 -7.74 -9.11 35.84
C ASN A 577 -6.83 -10.11 35.12
N GLU A 578 -5.60 -9.72 34.80
CA GLU A 578 -4.65 -10.57 34.09
C GLU A 578 -4.36 -11.91 34.75
N ALA A 579 -4.52 -12.02 36.08
CA ALA A 579 -4.33 -13.28 36.84
C ALA A 579 -5.37 -14.35 36.47
N ASP A 580 -6.52 -13.98 35.92
CA ASP A 580 -7.53 -14.93 35.47
C ASP A 580 -7.07 -15.79 34.29
N TYR A 581 -6.10 -15.29 33.51
CA TYR A 581 -5.43 -16.08 32.48
C TYR A 581 -4.87 -17.39 33.04
N ASP A 582 -4.23 -17.36 34.23
CA ASP A 582 -3.60 -18.54 34.80
C ASP A 582 -4.60 -19.60 35.27
N ARG A 583 -5.84 -19.18 35.57
CA ARG A 583 -6.93 -20.04 36.01
C ARG A 583 -7.61 -20.84 34.90
N ILE A 584 -7.47 -20.40 33.65
CA ILE A 584 -8.03 -21.09 32.47
C ILE A 584 -7.02 -22.11 31.94
N ALA A 585 -7.49 -23.32 31.64
CA ALA A 585 -6.68 -24.37 31.04
C ALA A 585 -7.11 -24.67 29.60
N GLN A 586 -6.16 -25.14 28.77
CA GLN A 586 -6.51 -25.70 27.46
C GLN A 586 -7.45 -26.90 27.64
N GLY A 587 -8.55 -26.92 26.88
CA GLY A 587 -9.58 -27.93 27.01
C GLY A 587 -10.75 -27.53 27.90
N ASP A 588 -10.64 -26.49 28.72
CA ASP A 588 -11.79 -25.92 29.44
C ASP A 588 -12.87 -25.48 28.43
N THR A 589 -14.13 -25.59 28.79
CA THR A 589 -15.24 -25.02 28.04
C THR A 589 -15.57 -23.65 28.61
N LEU A 590 -15.55 -22.63 27.76
CA LEU A 590 -15.90 -21.25 28.12
C LEU A 590 -17.17 -20.83 27.40
N SER A 591 -18.00 -20.03 28.08
CA SER A 591 -19.22 -19.46 27.53
C SER A 591 -19.35 -17.96 27.81
N LEU A 592 -19.95 -17.26 26.84
CA LEU A 592 -20.35 -15.85 26.91
C LEU A 592 -21.88 -15.80 26.79
N PRO A 593 -22.61 -15.89 27.89
CA PRO A 593 -24.06 -15.77 27.86
C PRO A 593 -24.46 -14.33 27.49
N ASN A 594 -25.57 -14.17 26.75
CA ASN A 594 -26.12 -12.86 26.36
C ASN A 594 -25.11 -11.93 25.66
N VAL A 595 -24.12 -12.49 24.97
CA VAL A 595 -23.05 -11.70 24.33
C VAL A 595 -23.62 -10.71 23.30
N ARG A 596 -24.66 -11.10 22.57
CA ARG A 596 -25.30 -10.23 21.59
C ARG A 596 -25.99 -9.03 22.27
N GLU A 597 -26.79 -9.25 23.29
CA GLU A 597 -27.46 -8.19 24.06
C GLU A 597 -26.43 -7.23 24.68
N THR A 598 -25.33 -7.77 25.21
CA THR A 598 -24.24 -6.97 25.79
C THR A 598 -23.60 -6.05 24.74
N VAL A 599 -23.34 -6.54 23.51
CA VAL A 599 -22.83 -5.71 22.41
C VAL A 599 -23.87 -4.67 21.97
N GLU A 600 -25.15 -5.05 21.84
CA GLU A 600 -26.23 -4.14 21.43
C GLU A 600 -26.47 -3.01 22.46
N SER A 601 -26.25 -3.28 23.74
CA SER A 601 -26.37 -2.27 24.82
C SER A 601 -25.22 -1.27 24.84
N GLY A 602 -24.12 -1.55 24.13
CA GLY A 602 -22.91 -0.73 24.13
C GLY A 602 -22.05 -0.92 25.40
N SER A 603 -22.26 -2.00 26.16
CA SER A 603 -21.41 -2.33 27.29
C SER A 603 -20.04 -2.80 26.84
N ASP A 604 -18.99 -2.31 27.50
CA ASP A 604 -17.60 -2.76 27.30
C ASP A 604 -17.24 -4.00 28.13
N THR A 605 -18.12 -4.41 29.06
CA THR A 605 -17.86 -5.43 30.07
C THR A 605 -18.68 -6.68 29.81
N PHE A 606 -18.04 -7.83 29.80
CA PHE A 606 -18.64 -9.14 29.55
C PHE A 606 -18.29 -10.11 30.68
N VAL A 607 -19.22 -11.02 30.98
CA VAL A 607 -18.96 -12.16 31.86
C VAL A 607 -18.55 -13.36 30.99
N LEU A 608 -17.36 -13.87 31.23
CA LEU A 608 -16.84 -15.10 30.64
C LEU A 608 -16.95 -16.21 31.68
N HIS A 609 -17.86 -17.14 31.47
CA HIS A 609 -18.08 -18.28 32.36
C HIS A 609 -17.24 -19.48 31.92
N ASN A 610 -16.53 -20.10 32.86
CA ASN A 610 -15.83 -21.37 32.66
C ASN A 610 -16.75 -22.52 33.09
N ASP A 611 -17.45 -23.11 32.12
CA ASP A 611 -18.40 -24.21 32.36
C ASP A 611 -17.72 -25.45 32.97
N THR A 612 -16.41 -25.61 32.79
CA THR A 612 -15.65 -26.76 33.33
C THR A 612 -15.34 -26.62 34.82
N LYS A 613 -15.14 -25.38 35.29
CA LYS A 613 -14.72 -25.08 36.66
C LYS A 613 -15.78 -24.38 37.48
N ASP A 614 -16.89 -23.99 36.88
CA ASP A 614 -17.97 -23.19 37.46
C ASP A 614 -17.43 -21.87 38.06
N GLU A 615 -16.70 -21.12 37.22
CA GLU A 615 -16.06 -19.85 37.59
C GLU A 615 -16.37 -18.75 36.59
N ASP A 616 -16.58 -17.54 37.09
CA ASP A 616 -16.79 -16.34 36.29
C ASP A 616 -15.53 -15.48 36.23
N TYR A 617 -15.26 -14.93 35.04
CA TYR A 617 -14.21 -13.95 34.77
C TYR A 617 -14.81 -12.71 34.11
N ILE A 618 -14.28 -11.55 34.42
CA ILE A 618 -14.66 -10.31 33.75
C ILE A 618 -13.68 -10.02 32.63
N VAL A 619 -14.23 -9.85 31.41
CA VAL A 619 -13.43 -9.48 30.24
C VAL A 619 -14.00 -8.22 29.58
N LEU A 620 -13.15 -7.46 28.91
CA LEU A 620 -13.44 -6.14 28.35
C LEU A 620 -13.31 -6.16 26.84
N MET A 621 -14.22 -5.47 26.16
CA MET A 621 -14.16 -5.22 24.71
C MET A 621 -14.76 -3.84 24.40
N PRO A 622 -13.99 -2.75 24.55
CA PRO A 622 -14.47 -1.41 24.17
C PRO A 622 -14.59 -1.33 22.66
N LEU A 623 -15.78 -0.97 22.19
CA LEU A 623 -16.14 -0.89 20.77
C LEU A 623 -16.74 0.47 20.43
N THR A 624 -16.32 1.05 19.30
CA THR A 624 -17.07 2.14 18.68
C THR A 624 -18.40 1.64 18.10
N ALA A 625 -19.38 2.52 17.86
CA ALA A 625 -20.67 2.15 17.28
C ALA A 625 -20.52 1.35 15.95
N ARG A 626 -19.55 1.74 15.11
CA ARG A 626 -19.23 1.00 13.88
C ARG A 626 -18.72 -0.40 14.18
N GLN A 627 -17.80 -0.54 15.13
CA GLN A 627 -17.23 -1.83 15.51
C GLN A 627 -18.28 -2.76 16.13
N GLN A 628 -19.22 -2.22 16.89
CA GLN A 628 -20.40 -2.98 17.36
C GLN A 628 -21.17 -3.55 16.17
N GLY A 629 -21.47 -2.71 15.14
CA GLY A 629 -22.11 -3.18 13.91
C GLY A 629 -21.30 -4.28 13.22
N CYS A 630 -19.98 -4.13 13.09
CA CYS A 630 -19.14 -5.18 12.51
C CYS A 630 -19.25 -6.51 13.27
N ILE A 631 -19.20 -6.49 14.59
CA ILE A 631 -19.33 -7.70 15.42
C ILE A 631 -20.74 -8.30 15.27
N LEU A 632 -21.81 -7.49 15.37
CA LEU A 632 -23.20 -7.95 15.29
C LEU A 632 -23.53 -8.62 13.96
N TYR A 633 -23.02 -8.07 12.85
CA TYR A 633 -23.24 -8.63 11.51
C TYR A 633 -22.23 -9.72 11.11
N GLY A 634 -21.24 -10.02 11.96
CA GLY A 634 -20.22 -11.04 11.68
C GLY A 634 -19.13 -10.59 10.72
N GLY A 635 -18.79 -9.32 10.77
CA GLY A 635 -17.67 -8.70 10.05
C GLY A 635 -18.04 -7.50 9.20
N LEU A 636 -17.03 -6.74 8.83
CA LEU A 636 -17.15 -5.47 8.10
C LEU A 636 -17.87 -5.62 6.75
N LEU A 637 -17.59 -6.69 6.00
CA LEU A 637 -18.24 -6.91 4.70
C LEU A 637 -19.74 -7.10 4.82
N ASN A 638 -20.19 -7.90 5.80
CA ASN A 638 -21.60 -8.09 6.08
C ASN A 638 -22.24 -6.79 6.56
N TYR A 639 -21.59 -6.06 7.47
CA TYR A 639 -22.04 -4.76 7.96
C TYR A 639 -22.22 -3.76 6.81
N THR A 640 -21.22 -3.63 5.92
CA THR A 640 -21.29 -2.76 4.74
C THR A 640 -22.44 -3.14 3.81
N ARG A 641 -22.63 -4.43 3.56
CA ARG A 641 -23.72 -4.94 2.73
C ARG A 641 -25.10 -4.57 3.29
N GLU A 642 -25.28 -4.75 4.58
CA GLU A 642 -26.58 -4.47 5.21
C GLU A 642 -26.84 -2.95 5.34
N SER A 643 -25.80 -2.16 5.64
CA SER A 643 -25.91 -0.69 5.64
C SER A 643 -26.26 -0.13 4.26
N ALA A 644 -25.67 -0.69 3.19
CA ALA A 644 -25.97 -0.26 1.82
C ALA A 644 -27.37 -0.63 1.31
N LYS A 645 -28.10 -1.49 2.02
CA LYS A 645 -29.54 -1.80 1.73
C LYS A 645 -30.48 -0.83 2.43
N ALA A 646 -30.03 -0.19 3.51
CA ALA A 646 -30.83 0.74 4.30
C ALA A 646 -30.84 2.17 3.71
N GLU A 647 -29.88 2.49 2.83
CA GLU A 647 -29.84 3.70 2.00
C GLU A 647 -30.54 3.47 0.65
#